data_18f6cda21adf65f70bd9432d247ca62a
#
_entry.id   18f6cda21adf65f70bd9432d247ca62a
#
_cell.length_a   1.000
_cell.length_b   1.000
_cell.length_c   1.000
_cell.angle_alpha   90.00
_cell.angle_beta   90.00
_cell.angle_gamma   90.00
#
_symmetry.space_group_name_H-M   'P 1'
#
loop_
_entity.id
_entity.type
_entity.pdbx_description
1 polymer ?
#
loop_
_entity_poly.entity_id
_entity_poly.type
_entity_poly.pdbx_seq_one_letter_code
_entity_poly.pdbx_strand_id
1 'polypeptide(L)'
;MQQYRGFKDAHPECVLFFRMGDFYEMFDEDARTVSKAIGLTLTQRGNGIDMAGVPHHAAEGYMRRMVEQGFRVAVCEQLQDPAEAKGVVERGITRIVTPGTLVDESLLTDNQTNLLCAMRCNDKIIHIAVAEISTGLFELHRVAVDRLDDALERLGIAEVIVGEDEETIISVIEHHGISLTKRPAWHFDATEGAALLKKQFGVTTLSGFGIDDDDPIVGVAGAILEYIGVTQASTDAFVHLRTPSLQESSDFVSLDATTIRSLEIEQTIRGNSSEGSLLWVMQRCKTAMGKRLLRRWLCEPLAQRRAIEQRQAIVEVFADDATLRSTIQQSLDQVQDIARIAGRVATGRVTPRDVVALGTSLFGCDEIANELTGDALKSISEELTSLATKLKPLAEMITSRCIESPPTHMRDGGLFVDGFDAELDEARSLQRDAGQWLSNYQAQIVEETNIGTLKVGYNRVFGYYIEVSRAQADRVPDNFTRKQTLKNAERYITPELKTFEDRVLSAESMALTREQQLFKELCSSISECIHNIVAFADMIARLDTLACFADVAMLYGYVRPSIVDEPILEIQDGRHPVLDRLLQDRFVPNDCVLNESPLALITGPNMAGKSTYIRQVAIITLLAHTGSFVPAKSATIGLVDRIFTRVGANDELHAGQSTFMVEMVETANILNNATRNSLVILDEIGRGTSTLDGLSLAWAIAESLSGVGCRTLFATHYHELTALADRDSNITNLHVTVREWNDEIVFLYRIAQGRTDRSYGIHVAKIAGVPKNVVDRANEVLNTLTVHNAQASDEATSHIPAEPQMGLFTEYLPSPLVEELKQIDINALSPMEAFELLREFNRRASGEDEH
;
A
#
# COMPACT_ATOMS: atom_id res chain seq x y z
N MET A 1 -19.99 -34.80 -6.98
CA MET A 1 -20.54 -33.91 -8.01
C MET A 1 -21.83 -33.22 -7.62
N GLN A 2 -22.85 -33.93 -7.04
CA GLN A 2 -24.10 -33.25 -6.64
C GLN A 2 -23.85 -32.16 -5.57
N GLN A 3 -23.06 -32.44 -4.54
CA GLN A 3 -22.68 -31.42 -3.54
C GLN A 3 -21.90 -30.24 -4.20
N TYR A 4 -20.92 -30.54 -5.08
CA TYR A 4 -20.16 -29.53 -5.80
C TYR A 4 -21.07 -28.57 -6.56
N ARG A 5 -22.00 -29.11 -7.35
CA ARG A 5 -22.95 -28.29 -8.12
C ARG A 5 -23.83 -27.44 -7.24
N GLY A 6 -24.34 -27.99 -6.12
CA GLY A 6 -25.15 -27.22 -5.17
C GLY A 6 -24.39 -26.02 -4.58
N PHE A 7 -23.10 -26.17 -4.25
CA PHE A 7 -22.29 -25.06 -3.79
C PHE A 7 -21.95 -24.06 -4.91
N LYS A 8 -21.72 -24.57 -6.15
CA LYS A 8 -21.47 -23.70 -7.29
C LYS A 8 -22.70 -22.89 -7.68
N ASP A 9 -23.88 -23.47 -7.63
CA ASP A 9 -25.15 -22.77 -7.89
C ASP A 9 -25.44 -21.70 -6.84
N ALA A 10 -24.99 -21.90 -5.58
CA ALA A 10 -25.11 -20.91 -4.50
C ALA A 10 -24.06 -19.78 -4.59
N HIS A 11 -22.90 -20.03 -5.20
CA HIS A 11 -21.79 -19.09 -5.34
C HIS A 11 -21.24 -19.11 -6.76
N PRO A 12 -22.03 -18.69 -7.77
CA PRO A 12 -21.64 -18.77 -9.18
C PRO A 12 -20.42 -17.91 -9.53
N GLU A 13 -20.21 -16.81 -8.80
CA GLU A 13 -19.11 -15.88 -8.98
C GLU A 13 -17.76 -16.35 -8.40
N CYS A 14 -17.77 -17.42 -7.57
CA CYS A 14 -16.57 -17.92 -6.91
C CYS A 14 -15.99 -19.13 -7.64
N VAL A 15 -14.67 -19.26 -7.64
CA VAL A 15 -13.98 -20.51 -7.99
C VAL A 15 -14.01 -21.43 -6.77
N LEU A 16 -14.58 -22.61 -6.92
CA LEU A 16 -14.81 -23.53 -5.80
C LEU A 16 -13.61 -24.48 -5.60
N PHE A 17 -12.89 -24.32 -4.49
CA PHE A 17 -11.87 -25.26 -4.03
C PHE A 17 -12.54 -26.31 -3.15
N PHE A 18 -12.83 -27.46 -3.75
CA PHE A 18 -13.64 -28.52 -3.12
C PHE A 18 -12.77 -29.62 -2.55
N ARG A 19 -12.77 -29.81 -1.23
CA ARG A 19 -11.93 -30.78 -0.54
C ARG A 19 -12.31 -32.22 -0.88
N MET A 20 -11.35 -32.99 -1.39
CA MET A 20 -11.48 -34.41 -1.66
C MET A 20 -10.22 -35.15 -1.18
N GLY A 21 -10.28 -35.72 0.03
CA GLY A 21 -9.11 -36.34 0.66
C GLY A 21 -7.97 -35.32 0.85
N ASP A 22 -6.79 -35.60 0.27
CA ASP A 22 -5.62 -34.75 0.39
C ASP A 22 -5.52 -33.63 -0.66
N PHE A 23 -6.57 -33.46 -1.49
CA PHE A 23 -6.60 -32.46 -2.56
C PHE A 23 -7.81 -31.53 -2.43
N TYR A 24 -7.65 -30.30 -2.93
CA TYR A 24 -8.77 -29.51 -3.39
C TYR A 24 -8.92 -29.73 -4.89
N GLU A 25 -10.09 -30.16 -5.31
CA GLU A 25 -10.42 -30.41 -6.70
C GLU A 25 -11.41 -29.36 -7.21
N MET A 26 -11.18 -28.87 -8.41
CA MET A 26 -12.04 -27.97 -9.16
C MET A 26 -12.54 -28.69 -10.38
N PHE A 27 -13.81 -28.46 -10.79
CA PHE A 27 -14.44 -29.14 -11.91
C PHE A 27 -15.02 -28.17 -12.93
N ASP A 28 -15.27 -28.68 -14.13
CA ASP A 28 -15.91 -27.98 -15.24
C ASP A 28 -15.27 -26.60 -15.53
N GLU A 29 -16.02 -25.51 -15.46
CA GLU A 29 -15.57 -24.15 -15.73
C GLU A 29 -14.52 -23.67 -14.74
N ASP A 30 -14.64 -24.00 -13.45
CA ASP A 30 -13.66 -23.65 -12.43
C ASP A 30 -12.28 -24.25 -12.73
N ALA A 31 -12.26 -25.51 -13.19
CA ALA A 31 -11.01 -26.18 -13.57
C ALA A 31 -10.32 -25.48 -14.77
N ARG A 32 -11.09 -25.06 -15.76
CA ARG A 32 -10.58 -24.31 -16.93
C ARG A 32 -10.07 -22.94 -16.53
N THR A 33 -10.82 -22.23 -15.68
CA THR A 33 -10.46 -20.92 -15.15
C THR A 33 -9.14 -20.99 -14.41
N VAL A 34 -8.99 -21.91 -13.46
CA VAL A 34 -7.76 -22.08 -12.67
C VAL A 34 -6.59 -22.48 -13.55
N SER A 35 -6.81 -23.40 -14.48
CA SER A 35 -5.77 -23.81 -15.43
C SER A 35 -5.24 -22.64 -16.26
N LYS A 36 -6.14 -21.78 -16.75
CA LYS A 36 -5.79 -20.59 -17.55
C LYS A 36 -5.11 -19.51 -16.69
N ALA A 37 -5.65 -19.25 -15.50
CA ALA A 37 -5.20 -18.17 -14.64
C ALA A 37 -3.82 -18.44 -14.02
N ILE A 38 -3.59 -19.63 -13.46
CA ILE A 38 -2.39 -19.93 -12.67
C ILE A 38 -1.57 -21.11 -13.22
N GLY A 39 -1.92 -21.63 -14.42
CA GLY A 39 -1.13 -22.64 -15.11
C GLY A 39 -1.23 -24.05 -14.52
N LEU A 40 -2.34 -24.40 -13.85
CA LEU A 40 -2.56 -25.77 -13.37
C LEU A 40 -2.84 -26.72 -14.52
N THR A 41 -2.35 -27.95 -14.39
CA THR A 41 -2.61 -29.00 -15.38
C THR A 41 -4.09 -29.39 -15.38
N LEU A 42 -4.74 -29.20 -16.52
CA LEU A 42 -6.11 -29.66 -16.74
C LEU A 42 -6.11 -31.16 -17.04
N THR A 43 -6.89 -31.91 -16.28
CA THR A 43 -7.07 -33.35 -16.44
C THR A 43 -8.56 -33.65 -16.66
N GLN A 44 -8.90 -34.90 -16.91
CA GLN A 44 -10.29 -35.33 -17.06
C GLN A 44 -10.61 -36.44 -16.08
N ARG A 45 -11.70 -36.28 -15.34
CA ARG A 45 -12.29 -37.34 -14.54
C ARG A 45 -13.19 -38.20 -15.43
N GLY A 46 -13.40 -39.47 -15.06
CA GLY A 46 -14.29 -40.37 -15.78
C GLY A 46 -15.61 -39.67 -16.20
N ASN A 47 -16.08 -39.92 -17.44
CA ASN A 47 -17.18 -39.22 -18.14
C ASN A 47 -16.84 -37.86 -18.78
N GLY A 48 -15.56 -37.51 -18.96
CA GLY A 48 -15.15 -36.32 -19.72
C GLY A 48 -15.33 -34.99 -18.98
N ILE A 49 -15.43 -34.99 -17.63
CA ILE A 49 -15.49 -33.78 -16.80
C ILE A 49 -14.09 -33.23 -16.65
N ASP A 50 -13.89 -31.97 -17.05
CA ASP A 50 -12.63 -31.27 -16.84
C ASP A 50 -12.38 -31.09 -15.34
N MET A 51 -11.14 -31.36 -14.92
CA MET A 51 -10.74 -31.33 -13.52
C MET A 51 -9.34 -30.74 -13.39
N ALA A 52 -9.14 -29.91 -12.38
CA ALA A 52 -7.83 -29.48 -11.87
C ALA A 52 -7.79 -29.73 -10.37
N GLY A 53 -6.61 -29.97 -9.82
CA GLY A 53 -6.47 -30.24 -8.40
C GLY A 53 -5.16 -29.74 -7.83
N VAL A 54 -5.19 -29.31 -6.58
CA VAL A 54 -4.03 -28.85 -5.82
C VAL A 54 -3.94 -29.62 -4.51
N PRO A 55 -2.73 -30.03 -4.07
CA PRO A 55 -2.58 -30.63 -2.77
C PRO A 55 -3.03 -29.68 -1.66
N HIS A 56 -3.75 -30.19 -0.68
CA HIS A 56 -4.27 -29.41 0.43
C HIS A 56 -3.19 -28.57 1.14
N HIS A 57 -2.03 -29.14 1.40
CA HIS A 57 -0.92 -28.47 2.09
C HIS A 57 -0.28 -27.32 1.28
N ALA A 58 -0.52 -27.28 -0.03
CA ALA A 58 -0.02 -26.23 -0.94
C ALA A 58 -1.12 -25.27 -1.41
N ALA A 59 -2.36 -25.47 -1.00
CA ALA A 59 -3.53 -24.77 -1.53
C ALA A 59 -3.47 -23.24 -1.32
N GLU A 60 -2.92 -22.78 -0.18
CA GLU A 60 -2.81 -21.35 0.13
C GLU A 60 -2.06 -20.58 -0.96
N GLY A 61 -0.90 -21.09 -1.40
CA GLY A 61 -0.13 -20.45 -2.46
C GLY A 61 -0.87 -20.37 -3.80
N TYR A 62 -1.75 -21.33 -4.08
CA TYR A 62 -2.60 -21.30 -5.28
C TYR A 62 -3.79 -20.36 -5.10
N MET A 63 -4.42 -20.34 -3.94
CA MET A 63 -5.48 -19.37 -3.60
C MET A 63 -4.97 -17.94 -3.69
N ARG A 64 -3.78 -17.67 -3.16
CA ARG A 64 -3.11 -16.37 -3.29
C ARG A 64 -3.02 -15.92 -4.74
N ARG A 65 -2.47 -16.75 -5.61
CA ARG A 65 -2.33 -16.44 -7.04
C ARG A 65 -3.66 -16.20 -7.74
N MET A 66 -4.73 -16.89 -7.34
CA MET A 66 -6.08 -16.65 -7.85
C MET A 66 -6.61 -15.28 -7.40
N VAL A 67 -6.48 -14.99 -6.12
CA VAL A 67 -6.97 -13.72 -5.53
C VAL A 67 -6.18 -12.52 -6.06
N GLU A 68 -4.86 -12.64 -6.26
CA GLU A 68 -4.02 -11.60 -6.89
C GLU A 68 -4.45 -11.28 -8.35
N GLN A 69 -5.15 -12.21 -9.00
CA GLN A 69 -5.76 -11.98 -10.32
C GLN A 69 -7.23 -11.53 -10.25
N GLY A 70 -7.73 -11.18 -9.06
CA GLY A 70 -9.08 -10.68 -8.84
C GLY A 70 -10.17 -11.76 -8.74
N PHE A 71 -9.81 -13.05 -8.71
CA PHE A 71 -10.79 -14.13 -8.52
C PHE A 71 -11.19 -14.27 -7.06
N ARG A 72 -12.45 -14.63 -6.82
CA ARG A 72 -12.96 -15.05 -5.51
C ARG A 72 -12.87 -16.56 -5.40
N VAL A 73 -12.42 -17.06 -4.25
CA VAL A 73 -12.24 -18.49 -4.01
C VAL A 73 -13.12 -18.94 -2.84
N ALA A 74 -14.12 -19.78 -3.14
CA ALA A 74 -14.92 -20.44 -2.10
C ALA A 74 -14.22 -21.74 -1.65
N VAL A 75 -13.88 -21.82 -0.37
CA VAL A 75 -13.21 -22.98 0.22
C VAL A 75 -14.25 -23.89 0.85
N CYS A 76 -14.36 -25.11 0.31
CA CYS A 76 -15.28 -26.12 0.75
C CYS A 76 -14.52 -27.23 1.48
N GLU A 77 -14.78 -27.38 2.78
CA GLU A 77 -14.13 -28.36 3.66
C GLU A 77 -15.04 -29.54 4.02
N GLN A 78 -14.44 -30.63 4.46
CA GLN A 78 -15.12 -31.78 5.05
C GLN A 78 -15.51 -31.41 6.49
N LEU A 79 -16.82 -31.44 6.79
CA LEU A 79 -17.35 -31.17 8.14
C LEU A 79 -17.37 -32.38 9.05
N GLN A 80 -17.14 -33.58 8.49
CA GLN A 80 -17.11 -34.86 9.22
C GLN A 80 -15.80 -35.60 8.94
N ASP A 81 -15.35 -36.38 9.92
CA ASP A 81 -14.26 -37.31 9.71
C ASP A 81 -14.70 -38.38 8.67
N PRO A 82 -13.92 -38.56 7.60
CA PRO A 82 -14.20 -39.62 6.61
C PRO A 82 -14.30 -41.03 7.21
N ALA A 83 -13.63 -41.31 8.34
CA ALA A 83 -13.68 -42.57 9.02
C ALA A 83 -15.01 -42.84 9.76
N GLU A 84 -15.73 -41.79 10.14
CA GLU A 84 -16.99 -41.86 10.86
C GLU A 84 -18.23 -41.75 9.94
N ALA A 85 -18.01 -41.37 8.70
CA ALA A 85 -19.10 -41.07 7.76
C ALA A 85 -19.81 -42.34 7.28
N LYS A 86 -21.10 -42.47 7.58
CA LYS A 86 -21.97 -43.50 7.03
C LYS A 86 -22.51 -43.11 5.64
N GLY A 87 -21.59 -42.92 4.65
CA GLY A 87 -21.98 -42.55 3.31
C GLY A 87 -21.09 -41.49 2.69
N VAL A 88 -21.68 -40.48 2.01
CA VAL A 88 -20.89 -39.36 1.46
C VAL A 88 -20.59 -38.39 2.57
N VAL A 89 -19.30 -38.08 2.75
CA VAL A 89 -18.83 -37.10 3.74
C VAL A 89 -19.53 -35.76 3.51
N GLU A 90 -20.08 -35.18 4.56
CA GLU A 90 -20.68 -33.86 4.55
C GLU A 90 -19.62 -32.81 4.37
N ARG A 91 -19.92 -31.82 3.52
CA ARG A 91 -19.03 -30.70 3.21
C ARG A 91 -19.78 -29.39 3.32
N GLY A 92 -19.07 -28.33 3.65
CA GLY A 92 -19.61 -26.98 3.70
C GLY A 92 -18.59 -25.96 3.26
N ILE A 93 -19.08 -24.82 2.79
CA ILE A 93 -18.21 -23.66 2.57
C ILE A 93 -17.85 -23.10 3.92
N THR A 94 -16.57 -23.12 4.23
CA THR A 94 -16.02 -22.58 5.48
C THR A 94 -15.58 -21.13 5.35
N ARG A 95 -15.30 -20.69 4.12
CA ARG A 95 -14.94 -19.30 3.82
C ARG A 95 -15.01 -19.00 2.33
N ILE A 96 -15.13 -17.70 2.02
CA ILE A 96 -14.88 -17.15 0.70
C ILE A 96 -13.69 -16.22 0.82
N VAL A 97 -12.61 -16.51 0.09
CA VAL A 97 -11.39 -15.70 0.06
C VAL A 97 -11.51 -14.68 -1.09
N THR A 98 -11.46 -13.41 -0.74
CA THR A 98 -11.52 -12.29 -1.70
C THR A 98 -10.34 -11.35 -1.49
N PRO A 99 -10.03 -10.44 -2.41
CA PRO A 99 -8.91 -9.52 -2.26
C PRO A 99 -8.94 -8.71 -0.95
N GLY A 100 -10.11 -8.29 -0.46
CA GLY A 100 -10.27 -7.50 0.78
C GLY A 100 -10.44 -8.32 2.05
N THR A 101 -10.57 -9.65 1.97
CA THR A 101 -10.87 -10.50 3.15
C THR A 101 -9.74 -11.46 3.52
N LEU A 102 -8.51 -11.15 3.13
CA LEU A 102 -7.33 -11.95 3.45
C LEU A 102 -6.94 -11.82 4.93
N VAL A 103 -6.70 -12.97 5.59
CA VAL A 103 -6.26 -13.04 7.00
C VAL A 103 -5.01 -13.91 7.15
N ASP A 104 -4.85 -14.92 6.29
CA ASP A 104 -3.77 -15.90 6.37
C ASP A 104 -2.41 -15.22 6.10
N GLU A 105 -1.41 -15.49 6.92
CA GLU A 105 -0.07 -14.88 6.85
C GLU A 105 0.62 -15.12 5.50
N SER A 106 0.48 -16.32 4.95
CA SER A 106 1.03 -16.70 3.65
C SER A 106 0.46 -15.89 2.47
N LEU A 107 -0.71 -15.24 2.67
CA LEU A 107 -1.41 -14.44 1.66
C LEU A 107 -1.10 -12.95 1.75
N LEU A 108 -0.53 -12.48 2.85
CA LEU A 108 -0.26 -11.07 3.13
C LEU A 108 1.24 -10.78 3.14
N THR A 109 1.62 -9.57 2.73
CA THR A 109 2.98 -9.05 2.89
C THR A 109 3.11 -8.22 4.17
N ASP A 110 4.30 -8.14 4.75
CA ASP A 110 4.53 -7.47 6.03
C ASP A 110 4.19 -5.98 6.04
N ASN A 111 4.46 -5.32 4.93
CA ASN A 111 4.39 -3.86 4.80
C ASN A 111 3.12 -3.34 4.12
N GLN A 112 2.21 -4.24 3.70
CA GLN A 112 0.97 -3.85 3.03
C GLN A 112 -0.24 -4.03 3.95
N THR A 113 -1.16 -3.07 3.89
CA THR A 113 -2.51 -3.17 4.42
C THR A 113 -3.41 -3.86 3.40
N ASN A 114 -4.43 -4.57 3.87
CA ASN A 114 -5.40 -5.25 3.02
C ASN A 114 -6.81 -4.74 3.33
N LEU A 115 -7.13 -3.57 2.79
CA LEU A 115 -8.34 -2.85 3.13
C LEU A 115 -9.54 -3.31 2.28
N LEU A 116 -10.58 -3.73 2.98
CA LEU A 116 -11.94 -3.88 2.46
C LEU A 116 -12.69 -2.57 2.65
N CYS A 117 -13.35 -2.11 1.60
CA CYS A 117 -14.08 -0.85 1.62
C CYS A 117 -15.53 -1.06 1.22
N ALA A 118 -16.47 -0.31 1.82
CA ALA A 118 -17.82 -0.14 1.29
C ALA A 118 -18.08 1.34 1.02
N MET A 119 -18.85 1.63 -0.03
CA MET A 119 -19.12 3.00 -0.46
C MET A 119 -20.57 3.19 -0.88
N ARG A 120 -21.12 4.37 -0.55
CA ARG A 120 -22.40 4.84 -1.05
C ARG A 120 -22.42 6.35 -1.18
N CYS A 121 -23.02 6.87 -2.26
CA CYS A 121 -23.20 8.30 -2.46
C CYS A 121 -24.54 8.78 -1.91
N ASN A 122 -24.52 9.86 -1.14
CA ASN A 122 -25.71 10.58 -0.73
C ASN A 122 -25.44 12.08 -0.80
N ASP A 123 -26.30 12.85 -1.49
CA ASP A 123 -26.23 14.32 -1.60
C ASP A 123 -24.83 14.87 -1.97
N LYS A 124 -24.13 14.23 -2.93
CA LYS A 124 -22.77 14.56 -3.39
C LYS A 124 -21.67 14.26 -2.37
N ILE A 125 -21.97 13.58 -1.30
CA ILE A 125 -21.01 13.06 -0.34
C ILE A 125 -20.96 11.55 -0.48
N ILE A 126 -19.77 11.00 -0.64
CA ILE A 126 -19.52 9.58 -0.60
C ILE A 126 -19.20 9.20 0.85
N HIS A 127 -20.04 8.37 1.42
CA HIS A 127 -19.81 7.71 2.69
C HIS A 127 -18.97 6.48 2.45
N ILE A 128 -17.85 6.39 3.13
CA ILE A 128 -16.87 5.33 2.98
C ILE A 128 -16.67 4.67 4.34
N ALA A 129 -16.84 3.37 4.40
CA ALA A 129 -16.37 2.57 5.52
C ALA A 129 -15.21 1.71 5.05
N VAL A 130 -14.18 1.56 5.88
CA VAL A 130 -12.97 0.79 5.61
C VAL A 130 -12.70 -0.15 6.76
N ALA A 131 -12.45 -1.43 6.46
CA ALA A 131 -12.06 -2.42 7.45
C ALA A 131 -10.84 -3.23 6.98
N GLU A 132 -9.96 -3.59 7.90
CA GLU A 132 -8.93 -4.59 7.68
C GLU A 132 -9.16 -5.77 8.63
N ILE A 133 -9.61 -6.90 8.07
CA ILE A 133 -9.96 -8.08 8.88
C ILE A 133 -8.72 -8.66 9.59
N SER A 134 -7.55 -8.53 8.96
CA SER A 134 -6.32 -9.08 9.52
C SER A 134 -5.83 -8.37 10.80
N THR A 135 -6.15 -7.08 10.98
CA THR A 135 -5.69 -6.23 12.09
C THR A 135 -6.81 -5.65 12.95
N GLY A 136 -8.05 -5.81 12.49
CA GLY A 136 -9.23 -5.27 13.16
C GLY A 136 -9.47 -3.77 12.96
N LEU A 137 -8.77 -3.10 12.04
CA LEU A 137 -9.02 -1.70 11.71
C LEU A 137 -10.46 -1.51 11.20
N PHE A 138 -11.15 -0.46 11.69
CA PHE A 138 -12.47 -0.08 11.21
C PHE A 138 -12.65 1.45 11.27
N GLU A 139 -12.64 2.09 10.12
CA GLU A 139 -12.67 3.55 9.96
C GLU A 139 -13.78 4.00 9.02
N LEU A 140 -14.28 5.20 9.26
CA LEU A 140 -15.35 5.83 8.50
C LEU A 140 -14.88 7.16 7.96
N HIS A 141 -15.20 7.45 6.69
CA HIS A 141 -14.81 8.69 6.02
C HIS A 141 -16.00 9.29 5.27
N ARG A 142 -16.03 10.62 5.18
CA ARG A 142 -16.93 11.36 4.32
C ARG A 142 -16.12 12.12 3.30
N VAL A 143 -16.36 11.85 2.03
CA VAL A 143 -15.57 12.40 0.92
C VAL A 143 -16.52 13.01 -0.10
N ALA A 144 -16.22 14.19 -0.60
CA ALA A 144 -16.99 14.77 -1.72
C ALA A 144 -16.77 13.93 -2.99
N VAL A 145 -17.78 13.84 -3.87
CA VAL A 145 -17.73 12.97 -5.07
C VAL A 145 -16.53 13.27 -5.95
N ASP A 146 -16.16 14.54 -6.08
CA ASP A 146 -15.01 15.02 -6.86
C ASP A 146 -13.65 14.68 -6.25
N ARG A 147 -13.63 14.05 -5.07
CA ARG A 147 -12.44 13.63 -4.34
C ARG A 147 -12.34 12.13 -4.11
N LEU A 148 -13.16 11.37 -4.80
CA LEU A 148 -13.15 9.90 -4.67
C LEU A 148 -11.81 9.30 -5.09
N ASP A 149 -11.25 9.77 -6.22
CA ASP A 149 -9.96 9.31 -6.74
C ASP A 149 -8.82 9.49 -5.71
N ASP A 150 -8.77 10.67 -5.07
CA ASP A 150 -7.78 10.97 -4.03
C ASP A 150 -7.90 10.02 -2.83
N ALA A 151 -9.14 9.72 -2.41
CA ALA A 151 -9.39 8.82 -1.29
C ALA A 151 -9.00 7.37 -1.62
N LEU A 152 -9.29 6.89 -2.83
CA LEU A 152 -8.93 5.54 -3.28
C LEU A 152 -7.42 5.31 -3.28
N GLU A 153 -6.66 6.24 -3.84
CA GLU A 153 -5.20 6.14 -3.91
C GLU A 153 -4.55 6.23 -2.52
N ARG A 154 -5.00 7.19 -1.69
CA ARG A 154 -4.49 7.38 -0.33
C ARG A 154 -4.71 6.17 0.55
N LEU A 155 -5.90 5.57 0.50
CA LEU A 155 -6.25 4.43 1.34
C LEU A 155 -5.60 3.13 0.87
N GLY A 156 -5.36 2.96 -0.44
CA GLY A 156 -4.78 1.73 -0.98
C GLY A 156 -5.71 0.52 -0.81
N ILE A 157 -6.95 0.67 -1.29
CA ILE A 157 -8.03 -0.29 -1.11
C ILE A 157 -7.82 -1.53 -1.98
N ALA A 158 -7.99 -2.72 -1.40
CA ALA A 158 -7.87 -3.99 -2.09
C ALA A 158 -9.19 -4.44 -2.75
N GLU A 159 -10.33 -4.15 -2.10
CA GLU A 159 -11.67 -4.51 -2.60
C GLU A 159 -12.71 -3.47 -2.17
N VAL A 160 -13.63 -3.15 -3.08
CA VAL A 160 -14.74 -2.23 -2.82
C VAL A 160 -16.07 -2.94 -2.95
N ILE A 161 -16.95 -2.74 -1.97
CA ILE A 161 -18.35 -3.15 -1.98
C ILE A 161 -19.19 -1.90 -2.29
N VAL A 162 -20.07 -2.00 -3.28
CA VAL A 162 -20.89 -0.87 -3.74
C VAL A 162 -22.30 -1.31 -4.09
N GLY A 163 -23.28 -0.40 -3.95
CA GLY A 163 -24.63 -0.62 -4.42
C GLY A 163 -24.69 -0.81 -5.94
N GLU A 164 -25.55 -1.71 -6.43
CA GLU A 164 -25.76 -1.92 -7.88
C GLU A 164 -26.26 -0.66 -8.59
N ASP A 165 -26.83 0.27 -7.82
CA ASP A 165 -27.40 1.56 -8.25
C ASP A 165 -26.37 2.71 -8.32
N GLU A 166 -25.13 2.48 -7.92
CA GLU A 166 -24.06 3.50 -7.78
C GLU A 166 -23.17 3.61 -9.04
N GLU A 167 -23.75 3.90 -10.20
CA GLU A 167 -23.03 3.91 -11.50
C GLU A 167 -21.78 4.79 -11.50
N THR A 168 -21.84 5.97 -10.85
CA THR A 168 -20.71 6.90 -10.79
C THR A 168 -19.50 6.30 -10.04
N ILE A 169 -19.75 5.71 -8.85
CA ILE A 169 -18.70 5.09 -8.04
C ILE A 169 -18.14 3.87 -8.77
N ILE A 170 -19.00 3.05 -9.37
CA ILE A 170 -18.63 1.86 -10.13
C ILE A 170 -17.66 2.22 -11.26
N SER A 171 -17.97 3.27 -12.04
CA SER A 171 -17.14 3.71 -13.15
C SER A 171 -15.73 4.13 -12.70
N VAL A 172 -15.62 4.83 -11.58
CA VAL A 172 -14.33 5.26 -11.02
C VAL A 172 -13.52 4.05 -10.55
N ILE A 173 -14.14 3.11 -9.82
CA ILE A 173 -13.46 1.93 -9.30
C ILE A 173 -12.95 1.02 -10.44
N GLU A 174 -13.77 0.82 -11.48
CA GLU A 174 -13.39 0.04 -12.67
C GLU A 174 -12.20 0.69 -13.40
N HIS A 175 -12.14 2.04 -13.43
CA HIS A 175 -10.99 2.77 -13.99
C HIS A 175 -9.69 2.52 -13.21
N HIS A 176 -9.75 2.48 -11.89
CA HIS A 176 -8.61 2.16 -11.03
C HIS A 176 -8.21 0.67 -11.03
N GLY A 177 -9.02 -0.21 -11.62
CA GLY A 177 -8.78 -1.65 -11.64
C GLY A 177 -8.85 -2.32 -10.27
N ILE A 178 -9.52 -1.69 -9.29
CA ILE A 178 -9.73 -2.23 -7.95
C ILE A 178 -10.80 -3.33 -8.01
N SER A 179 -10.64 -4.38 -7.21
CA SER A 179 -11.64 -5.46 -7.13
C SER A 179 -13.00 -4.91 -6.67
N LEU A 180 -14.04 -5.17 -7.43
CA LEU A 180 -15.38 -4.62 -7.22
C LEU A 180 -16.39 -5.71 -6.87
N THR A 181 -17.16 -5.49 -5.80
CA THR A 181 -18.29 -6.31 -5.36
C THR A 181 -19.57 -5.50 -5.42
N LYS A 182 -20.46 -5.83 -6.35
CA LYS A 182 -21.79 -5.19 -6.45
C LYS A 182 -22.78 -5.91 -5.51
N ARG A 183 -23.55 -5.13 -4.76
CA ARG A 183 -24.57 -5.65 -3.84
C ARG A 183 -25.89 -4.89 -4.04
N PRO A 184 -27.04 -5.53 -3.82
CA PRO A 184 -28.32 -4.84 -3.80
C PRO A 184 -28.34 -3.65 -2.83
N ALA A 185 -29.02 -2.57 -3.19
CA ALA A 185 -29.02 -1.31 -2.44
C ALA A 185 -29.52 -1.44 -0.97
N TRP A 186 -30.36 -2.43 -0.66
CA TRP A 186 -30.86 -2.65 0.70
C TRP A 186 -29.80 -3.07 1.71
N HIS A 187 -28.64 -3.61 1.27
CA HIS A 187 -27.51 -3.90 2.16
C HIS A 187 -26.87 -2.64 2.77
N PHE A 188 -27.17 -1.48 2.21
CA PHE A 188 -26.66 -0.19 2.67
C PHE A 188 -27.71 0.62 3.45
N ASP A 189 -28.78 -0.03 3.94
CA ASP A 189 -29.80 0.61 4.75
C ASP A 189 -29.25 0.99 6.12
N ALA A 190 -29.47 2.26 6.55
CA ALA A 190 -28.93 2.76 7.81
C ALA A 190 -29.57 2.04 9.03
N THR A 191 -30.82 1.65 8.95
CA THR A 191 -31.54 0.97 10.05
C THR A 191 -30.98 -0.43 10.30
N GLU A 192 -30.77 -1.19 9.23
CA GLU A 192 -30.14 -2.52 9.29
C GLU A 192 -28.68 -2.41 9.71
N GLY A 193 -27.96 -1.43 9.17
CA GLY A 193 -26.57 -1.13 9.55
C GLY A 193 -26.45 -0.80 11.03
N ALA A 194 -27.34 0.03 11.58
CA ALA A 194 -27.35 0.35 13.00
C ALA A 194 -27.58 -0.88 13.88
N ALA A 195 -28.48 -1.77 13.47
CA ALA A 195 -28.73 -3.00 14.20
C ALA A 195 -27.51 -3.92 14.22
N LEU A 196 -26.82 -4.05 13.07
CA LEU A 196 -25.58 -4.83 12.96
C LEU A 196 -24.44 -4.26 13.80
N LEU A 197 -24.20 -2.94 13.73
CA LEU A 197 -23.16 -2.27 14.51
C LEU A 197 -23.42 -2.36 16.02
N LYS A 198 -24.65 -2.13 16.46
CA LYS A 198 -25.04 -2.28 17.87
C LYS A 198 -24.82 -3.70 18.38
N LYS A 199 -25.19 -4.70 17.58
CA LYS A 199 -24.93 -6.10 17.88
C LYS A 199 -23.42 -6.40 17.94
N GLN A 200 -22.66 -5.92 16.96
CA GLN A 200 -21.22 -6.13 16.86
C GLN A 200 -20.47 -5.60 18.08
N PHE A 201 -20.79 -4.39 18.52
CA PHE A 201 -20.08 -3.70 19.61
C PHE A 201 -20.78 -3.77 20.97
N GLY A 202 -21.93 -4.44 21.07
CA GLY A 202 -22.68 -4.62 22.33
C GLY A 202 -23.22 -3.31 22.91
N VAL A 203 -23.55 -2.32 22.06
CA VAL A 203 -24.02 -0.99 22.45
C VAL A 203 -25.50 -0.78 22.14
N THR A 204 -26.15 0.13 22.84
CA THR A 204 -27.56 0.49 22.59
C THR A 204 -27.73 1.65 21.64
N THR A 205 -26.72 2.52 21.50
CA THR A 205 -26.67 3.67 20.60
C THR A 205 -25.27 3.84 20.03
N LEU A 206 -25.15 4.39 18.82
CA LEU A 206 -23.87 4.68 18.16
C LEU A 206 -23.32 6.07 18.52
N SER A 207 -24.09 6.90 19.24
CA SER A 207 -23.67 8.26 19.63
C SER A 207 -22.34 8.30 20.41
N GLY A 208 -22.02 7.21 21.13
CA GLY A 208 -20.72 7.06 21.81
C GLY A 208 -19.52 6.99 20.86
N PHE A 209 -19.75 6.68 19.56
CA PHE A 209 -18.75 6.68 18.49
C PHE A 209 -18.77 7.99 17.67
N GLY A 210 -19.57 8.99 18.09
CA GLY A 210 -19.74 10.25 17.36
C GLY A 210 -20.60 10.13 16.10
N ILE A 211 -21.48 9.15 16.02
CA ILE A 211 -22.28 8.84 14.85
C ILE A 211 -23.74 8.71 15.28
N ASP A 212 -24.67 9.34 14.56
CA ASP A 212 -26.09 9.17 14.77
C ASP A 212 -26.59 7.86 14.15
N ASP A 213 -27.59 7.22 14.76
CA ASP A 213 -28.10 5.90 14.33
C ASP A 213 -28.74 5.93 12.92
N ASP A 214 -29.18 7.09 12.45
CA ASP A 214 -29.80 7.33 11.15
C ASP A 214 -28.83 7.93 10.11
N ASP A 215 -27.56 8.10 10.45
CA ASP A 215 -26.56 8.60 9.52
C ASP A 215 -26.33 7.61 8.36
N PRO A 216 -26.33 8.08 7.09
CA PRO A 216 -26.09 7.21 5.94
C PRO A 216 -24.80 6.37 6.02
N ILE A 217 -23.77 6.86 6.72
CA ILE A 217 -22.48 6.15 6.91
C ILE A 217 -22.66 4.85 7.70
N VAL A 218 -23.70 4.77 8.53
CA VAL A 218 -24.02 3.58 9.32
C VAL A 218 -24.43 2.41 8.42
N GLY A 219 -25.20 2.68 7.36
CA GLY A 219 -25.55 1.68 6.36
C GLY A 219 -24.33 1.12 5.63
N VAL A 220 -23.38 1.99 5.29
CA VAL A 220 -22.11 1.59 4.64
C VAL A 220 -21.25 0.73 5.57
N ALA A 221 -21.15 1.10 6.85
CA ALA A 221 -20.47 0.30 7.86
C ALA A 221 -21.14 -1.06 8.11
N GLY A 222 -22.49 -1.09 8.10
CA GLY A 222 -23.27 -2.33 8.17
C GLY A 222 -23.00 -3.27 7.01
N ALA A 223 -22.90 -2.74 5.79
CA ALA A 223 -22.59 -3.53 4.58
C ALA A 223 -21.23 -4.25 4.68
N ILE A 224 -20.20 -3.61 5.26
CA ILE A 224 -18.92 -4.27 5.56
C ILE A 224 -19.11 -5.43 6.53
N LEU A 225 -19.78 -5.21 7.65
CA LEU A 225 -19.98 -6.27 8.67
C LEU A 225 -20.74 -7.47 8.11
N GLU A 226 -21.77 -7.23 7.32
CA GLU A 226 -22.51 -8.29 6.66
C GLU A 226 -21.62 -9.07 5.69
N TYR A 227 -20.85 -8.36 4.85
CA TYR A 227 -19.96 -8.98 3.88
C TYR A 227 -18.87 -9.82 4.55
N ILE A 228 -18.28 -9.33 5.65
CA ILE A 228 -17.32 -10.10 6.44
C ILE A 228 -18.01 -11.34 7.02
N GLY A 229 -19.23 -11.21 7.55
CA GLY A 229 -20.01 -12.34 8.07
C GLY A 229 -20.23 -13.44 7.03
N VAL A 230 -20.64 -13.06 5.82
CA VAL A 230 -20.84 -14.00 4.70
C VAL A 230 -19.53 -14.63 4.25
N THR A 231 -18.47 -13.85 4.08
CA THR A 231 -17.19 -14.35 3.57
C THR A 231 -16.42 -15.20 4.58
N GLN A 232 -16.57 -14.92 5.87
CA GLN A 232 -15.95 -15.71 6.94
C GLN A 232 -16.88 -16.83 7.43
N ALA A 233 -18.07 -17.01 6.83
CA ALA A 233 -19.09 -17.98 7.24
C ALA A 233 -19.37 -17.93 8.75
N SER A 234 -19.39 -16.74 9.34
CA SER A 234 -19.60 -16.51 10.77
C SER A 234 -20.81 -15.60 11.00
N THR A 235 -21.60 -15.96 12.01
CA THR A 235 -22.71 -15.14 12.54
C THR A 235 -22.35 -14.47 13.86
N ASP A 236 -21.18 -14.79 14.40
CA ASP A 236 -20.71 -14.26 15.68
C ASP A 236 -20.02 -12.90 15.47
N ALA A 237 -19.95 -12.10 16.53
CA ALA A 237 -19.26 -10.83 16.51
C ALA A 237 -17.74 -11.01 16.29
N PHE A 238 -17.16 -10.16 15.46
CA PHE A 238 -15.72 -10.16 15.23
C PHE A 238 -15.02 -9.35 16.33
N VAL A 239 -14.70 -10.04 17.42
CA VAL A 239 -14.20 -9.43 18.67
C VAL A 239 -12.95 -8.58 18.52
N HIS A 240 -12.16 -8.78 17.45
CA HIS A 240 -10.94 -8.00 17.16
C HIS A 240 -11.21 -6.71 16.39
N LEU A 241 -12.40 -6.55 15.78
CA LEU A 241 -12.71 -5.29 15.10
C LEU A 241 -12.79 -4.16 16.12
N ARG A 242 -12.11 -3.08 15.82
CA ARG A 242 -12.12 -1.85 16.61
C ARG A 242 -13.47 -1.15 16.49
N THR A 243 -13.80 -0.35 17.49
CA THR A 243 -14.94 0.57 17.36
C THR A 243 -14.74 1.48 16.16
N PRO A 244 -15.77 1.71 15.35
CA PRO A 244 -15.65 2.56 14.17
C PRO A 244 -15.26 3.98 14.57
N SER A 245 -14.24 4.53 13.92
CA SER A 245 -13.78 5.89 14.14
C SER A 245 -14.06 6.75 12.92
N LEU A 246 -14.76 7.87 13.11
CA LEU A 246 -14.99 8.83 12.05
C LEU A 246 -13.71 9.67 11.88
N GLN A 247 -13.13 9.63 10.69
CA GLN A 247 -11.94 10.39 10.33
C GLN A 247 -12.38 11.71 9.69
N GLU A 248 -11.99 12.81 10.27
CA GLU A 248 -12.21 14.13 9.68
C GLU A 248 -11.09 14.47 8.71
N SER A 249 -11.44 14.86 7.49
CA SER A 249 -10.46 15.26 6.47
C SER A 249 -9.63 16.50 6.89
N SER A 250 -10.07 17.26 7.88
CA SER A 250 -9.36 18.39 8.45
C SER A 250 -8.16 18.02 9.34
N ASP A 251 -8.06 16.78 9.78
CA ASP A 251 -6.97 16.33 10.66
C ASP A 251 -5.68 16.05 9.90
N PHE A 252 -5.79 15.88 8.59
CA PHE A 252 -4.68 15.51 7.71
C PHE A 252 -4.47 16.50 6.58
N VAL A 253 -3.22 16.66 6.15
CA VAL A 253 -2.87 17.37 4.93
C VAL A 253 -3.43 16.58 3.74
N SER A 254 -4.21 17.24 2.89
CA SER A 254 -4.75 16.61 1.69
C SER A 254 -3.66 16.39 0.64
N LEU A 255 -3.45 15.14 0.24
CA LEU A 255 -2.61 14.73 -0.87
C LEU A 255 -3.51 14.10 -1.93
N ASP A 256 -3.43 14.59 -3.16
CA ASP A 256 -4.10 13.94 -4.29
C ASP A 256 -3.27 12.76 -4.84
N ALA A 257 -3.89 11.92 -5.64
CA ALA A 257 -3.26 10.76 -6.26
C ALA A 257 -2.00 11.14 -7.06
N THR A 258 -2.10 12.24 -7.81
CA THR A 258 -0.99 12.79 -8.59
C THR A 258 0.18 13.18 -7.69
N THR A 259 -0.08 13.79 -6.54
CA THR A 259 0.94 14.18 -5.57
C THR A 259 1.64 12.97 -4.95
N ILE A 260 0.90 11.95 -4.51
CA ILE A 260 1.48 10.71 -3.96
C ILE A 260 2.41 10.07 -4.98
N ARG A 261 1.99 9.97 -6.23
CA ARG A 261 2.75 9.38 -7.34
C ARG A 261 3.94 10.25 -7.75
N SER A 262 3.75 11.57 -7.94
CA SER A 262 4.80 12.47 -8.44
C SER A 262 5.92 12.73 -7.43
N LEU A 263 5.62 12.68 -6.12
CA LEU A 263 6.62 12.72 -5.06
C LEU A 263 7.27 11.36 -4.78
N GLU A 264 6.85 10.32 -5.49
CA GLU A 264 7.38 8.96 -5.33
C GLU A 264 7.35 8.50 -3.86
N ILE A 265 6.22 8.71 -3.18
CA ILE A 265 6.12 8.43 -1.74
C ILE A 265 6.28 6.94 -1.47
N GLU A 266 5.55 6.08 -2.19
CA GLU A 266 5.55 4.63 -1.98
C GLU A 266 6.37 3.87 -3.02
N GLN A 267 6.30 4.33 -4.27
CA GLN A 267 6.90 3.67 -5.42
C GLN A 267 7.46 4.70 -6.39
N THR A 268 8.46 4.31 -7.15
CA THR A 268 9.03 5.14 -8.21
C THR A 268 8.09 5.21 -9.42
N ILE A 269 8.04 6.37 -10.07
CA ILE A 269 7.25 6.57 -11.30
C ILE A 269 7.71 5.60 -12.40
N ARG A 270 9.02 5.36 -12.49
CA ARG A 270 9.60 4.43 -13.47
C ARG A 270 9.83 3.06 -12.83
N GLY A 271 9.04 2.07 -13.23
CA GLY A 271 9.22 0.68 -12.82
C GLY A 271 8.42 0.25 -11.60
N ASN A 272 7.59 1.10 -11.00
CA ASN A 272 6.74 0.81 -9.85
C ASN A 272 7.50 0.06 -8.72
N SER A 273 8.78 0.44 -8.50
CA SER A 273 9.61 -0.16 -7.47
C SER A 273 9.49 0.62 -6.16
N SER A 274 9.46 -0.08 -5.04
CA SER A 274 9.60 0.53 -3.72
C SER A 274 11.03 1.08 -3.50
N GLU A 275 12.04 0.42 -4.06
CA GLU A 275 13.42 0.89 -4.01
C GLU A 275 13.57 2.19 -4.82
N GLY A 276 14.05 3.24 -4.16
CA GLY A 276 14.15 4.58 -4.72
C GLY A 276 12.98 5.50 -4.34
N SER A 277 11.97 5.02 -3.61
CA SER A 277 10.87 5.84 -3.09
C SER A 277 11.23 6.53 -1.76
N LEU A 278 10.37 7.47 -1.31
CA LEU A 278 10.50 8.08 0.01
C LEU A 278 10.36 7.03 1.12
N LEU A 279 9.37 6.15 1.00
CA LEU A 279 9.16 5.05 1.94
C LEU A 279 10.41 4.17 2.09
N TRP A 280 11.09 3.86 1.00
CA TRP A 280 12.33 3.06 1.05
C TRP A 280 13.43 3.75 1.85
N VAL A 281 13.56 5.08 1.76
CA VAL A 281 14.55 5.82 2.56
C VAL A 281 14.20 5.78 4.03
N MET A 282 12.92 6.00 4.34
CA MET A 282 12.41 6.11 5.70
C MET A 282 12.24 4.76 6.41
N GLN A 283 12.20 3.65 5.67
CA GLN A 283 11.86 2.33 6.17
C GLN A 283 12.99 1.69 7.00
N ARG A 284 12.95 1.90 8.31
CA ARG A 284 13.85 1.30 9.29
C ARG A 284 13.11 0.68 10.48
N CYS A 285 11.79 0.61 10.42
CA CYS A 285 10.96 -0.04 11.43
C CYS A 285 11.34 -1.52 11.59
N LYS A 286 11.31 -2.00 12.82
CA LYS A 286 11.64 -3.38 13.20
C LYS A 286 10.43 -4.30 13.04
N THR A 287 9.25 -3.83 13.41
CA THR A 287 8.01 -4.62 13.39
C THR A 287 7.24 -4.44 12.08
N ALA A 288 6.48 -5.45 11.67
CA ALA A 288 5.57 -5.35 10.54
C ALA A 288 4.47 -4.30 10.79
N MET A 289 4.02 -4.16 12.03
CA MET A 289 3.04 -3.16 12.45
C MET A 289 3.57 -1.74 12.27
N GLY A 290 4.82 -1.47 12.69
CA GLY A 290 5.48 -0.18 12.49
C GLY A 290 5.69 0.15 11.01
N LYS A 291 6.04 -0.83 10.17
CA LYS A 291 6.18 -0.66 8.71
C LYS A 291 4.88 -0.20 8.06
N ARG A 292 3.75 -0.81 8.43
CA ARG A 292 2.42 -0.39 7.94
C ARG A 292 2.04 1.01 8.42
N LEU A 293 2.31 1.32 9.68
CA LEU A 293 2.01 2.64 10.24
C LEU A 293 2.88 3.73 9.62
N LEU A 294 4.17 3.47 9.36
CA LEU A 294 5.06 4.40 8.67
C LEU A 294 4.52 4.76 7.28
N ARG A 295 4.13 3.75 6.49
CA ARG A 295 3.50 3.97 5.18
C ARG A 295 2.28 4.88 5.32
N ARG A 296 1.40 4.58 6.25
CA ARG A 296 0.19 5.36 6.50
C ARG A 296 0.53 6.82 6.88
N TRP A 297 1.49 7.05 7.77
CA TRP A 297 1.87 8.40 8.18
C TRP A 297 2.48 9.23 7.06
N LEU A 298 3.15 8.62 6.10
CA LEU A 298 3.67 9.31 4.91
C LEU A 298 2.54 9.70 3.93
N CYS A 299 1.48 8.90 3.83
CA CYS A 299 0.32 9.19 2.97
C CYS A 299 -0.74 10.06 3.67
N GLU A 300 -0.74 10.10 5.02
CA GLU A 300 -1.67 10.86 5.86
C GLU A 300 -0.90 11.77 6.84
N PRO A 301 -0.16 12.79 6.34
CA PRO A 301 0.56 13.72 7.20
C PRO A 301 -0.41 14.62 7.98
N LEU A 302 -0.05 14.97 9.21
CA LEU A 302 -0.91 15.70 10.14
C LEU A 302 -1.09 17.18 9.73
N ALA A 303 -2.30 17.71 9.87
CA ALA A 303 -2.59 19.13 9.68
C ALA A 303 -2.52 19.95 11.00
N GLN A 304 -2.49 19.28 12.15
CA GLN A 304 -2.55 19.93 13.45
C GLN A 304 -1.16 20.09 14.07
N ARG A 305 -0.74 21.34 14.36
CA ARG A 305 0.54 21.69 14.96
C ARG A 305 0.85 20.90 16.23
N ARG A 306 -0.09 20.86 17.17
CA ARG A 306 0.12 20.17 18.47
C ARG A 306 0.45 18.69 18.29
N ALA A 307 -0.24 18.01 17.38
CA ALA A 307 -0.02 16.58 17.12
C ALA A 307 1.35 16.34 16.47
N ILE A 308 1.78 17.24 15.56
CA ILE A 308 3.12 17.20 14.94
C ILE A 308 4.20 17.39 16.03
N GLU A 309 4.09 18.45 16.85
CA GLU A 309 5.06 18.78 17.90
C GLU A 309 5.17 17.64 18.95
N GLN A 310 4.06 16.96 19.27
CA GLN A 310 4.07 15.79 20.14
C GLN A 310 4.89 14.63 19.57
N ARG A 311 4.75 14.34 18.28
CA ARG A 311 5.59 13.31 17.63
C ARG A 311 7.05 13.73 17.62
N GLN A 312 7.33 14.98 17.25
CA GLN A 312 8.70 15.52 17.20
C GLN A 312 9.39 15.46 18.58
N ALA A 313 8.67 15.76 19.67
CA ALA A 313 9.23 15.69 21.01
C ALA A 313 9.69 14.27 21.40
N ILE A 314 8.95 13.25 20.97
CA ILE A 314 9.33 11.85 21.19
C ILE A 314 10.52 11.46 20.29
N VAL A 315 10.49 11.87 19.02
CA VAL A 315 11.61 11.66 18.09
C VAL A 315 12.90 12.28 18.63
N GLU A 316 12.83 13.47 19.24
CA GLU A 316 13.96 14.15 19.82
C GLU A 316 14.57 13.34 20.99
N VAL A 317 13.74 12.80 21.90
CA VAL A 317 14.25 11.94 22.99
C VAL A 317 15.01 10.73 22.43
N PHE A 318 14.47 10.06 21.40
CA PHE A 318 15.15 8.94 20.76
C PHE A 318 16.38 9.36 19.93
N ALA A 319 16.42 10.57 19.39
CA ALA A 319 17.57 11.10 18.68
C ALA A 319 18.73 11.41 19.63
N ASP A 320 18.44 12.02 20.78
CA ASP A 320 19.43 12.45 21.76
C ASP A 320 20.00 11.27 22.57
N ASP A 321 19.20 10.21 22.81
CA ASP A 321 19.64 9.01 23.54
C ASP A 321 19.79 7.80 22.61
N ALA A 322 21.00 7.62 22.12
CA ALA A 322 21.35 6.48 21.26
C ALA A 322 21.22 5.13 21.98
N THR A 323 21.43 5.08 23.30
CA THR A 323 21.33 3.84 24.09
C THR A 323 19.88 3.43 24.20
N LEU A 324 19.01 4.35 24.64
CA LEU A 324 17.57 4.13 24.70
C LEU A 324 17.02 3.68 23.35
N ARG A 325 17.35 4.40 22.27
CA ARG A 325 16.92 4.04 20.91
C ARG A 325 17.33 2.62 20.53
N SER A 326 18.60 2.25 20.75
CA SER A 326 19.12 0.94 20.42
C SER A 326 18.45 -0.16 21.25
N THR A 327 18.26 0.04 22.55
CA THR A 327 17.59 -0.93 23.44
C THR A 327 16.15 -1.15 22.99
N ILE A 328 15.39 -0.08 22.75
CA ILE A 328 14.01 -0.17 22.27
C ILE A 328 13.94 -0.89 20.92
N GLN A 329 14.83 -0.57 19.96
CA GLN A 329 14.86 -1.26 18.66
C GLN A 329 15.20 -2.76 18.78
N GLN A 330 16.05 -3.15 19.73
CA GLN A 330 16.36 -4.57 19.97
C GLN A 330 15.15 -5.30 20.57
N SER A 331 14.45 -4.69 21.51
CA SER A 331 13.23 -5.26 22.08
C SER A 331 12.11 -5.37 21.04
N LEU A 332 11.93 -4.35 20.17
CA LEU A 332 10.97 -4.36 19.08
C LEU A 332 11.25 -5.42 18.01
N ASP A 333 12.52 -5.75 17.76
CA ASP A 333 12.94 -6.79 16.79
C ASP A 333 12.47 -8.19 17.20
N GLN A 334 12.18 -8.41 18.50
CA GLN A 334 11.65 -9.65 19.02
C GLN A 334 10.11 -9.73 18.96
N VAL A 335 9.43 -8.61 18.71
CA VAL A 335 7.96 -8.56 18.66
C VAL A 335 7.45 -9.00 17.29
N GLN A 336 6.65 -10.04 17.29
CA GLN A 336 5.99 -10.54 16.08
C GLN A 336 4.77 -9.67 15.69
N ASP A 337 4.13 -9.95 14.56
CA ASP A 337 2.93 -9.23 14.11
C ASP A 337 1.69 -9.63 14.94
N ILE A 338 1.65 -9.12 16.18
CA ILE A 338 0.59 -9.45 17.14
C ILE A 338 -0.78 -8.95 16.71
N ALA A 339 -0.84 -7.88 15.90
CA ALA A 339 -2.10 -7.40 15.34
C ALA A 339 -2.73 -8.46 14.42
N ARG A 340 -1.94 -9.02 13.51
CA ARG A 340 -2.40 -10.08 12.61
C ARG A 340 -2.62 -11.40 13.33
N ILE A 341 -1.84 -11.72 14.37
CA ILE A 341 -2.09 -12.88 15.21
C ILE A 341 -3.46 -12.73 15.89
N ALA A 342 -3.78 -11.58 16.46
CA ALA A 342 -5.10 -11.29 17.06
C ALA A 342 -6.24 -11.52 16.05
N GLY A 343 -6.11 -11.04 14.83
CA GLY A 343 -7.06 -11.29 13.75
C GLY A 343 -7.23 -12.77 13.42
N ARG A 344 -6.13 -13.55 13.39
CA ARG A 344 -6.20 -15.01 13.18
C ARG A 344 -6.86 -15.76 14.34
N VAL A 345 -6.63 -15.31 15.57
CA VAL A 345 -7.34 -15.87 16.74
C VAL A 345 -8.83 -15.64 16.61
N ALA A 346 -9.23 -14.40 16.32
CA ALA A 346 -10.64 -14.04 16.22
C ALA A 346 -11.39 -14.75 15.08
N THR A 347 -10.67 -15.07 13.99
CA THR A 347 -11.24 -15.79 12.84
C THR A 347 -11.04 -17.30 12.91
N GLY A 348 -10.49 -17.83 14.01
CA GLY A 348 -10.26 -19.28 14.21
C GLY A 348 -9.17 -19.87 13.31
N ARG A 349 -8.21 -19.06 12.84
CA ARG A 349 -7.13 -19.47 11.90
C ARG A 349 -5.75 -19.46 12.50
N VAL A 350 -5.69 -19.24 13.78
CA VAL A 350 -4.43 -19.19 14.54
C VAL A 350 -3.75 -20.55 14.53
N THR A 351 -2.44 -20.55 14.37
CA THR A 351 -1.59 -21.73 14.44
C THR A 351 -0.93 -21.87 15.82
N PRO A 352 -0.42 -23.06 16.21
CA PRO A 352 0.37 -23.21 17.43
C PRO A 352 1.55 -22.24 17.51
N ARG A 353 2.21 -21.98 16.38
CA ARG A 353 3.32 -21.02 16.29
C ARG A 353 2.89 -19.59 16.59
N ASP A 354 1.72 -19.18 16.07
CA ASP A 354 1.17 -17.85 16.35
C ASP A 354 0.93 -17.64 17.84
N VAL A 355 0.37 -18.64 18.52
CA VAL A 355 0.07 -18.55 19.96
C VAL A 355 1.35 -18.39 20.77
N VAL A 356 2.38 -19.20 20.47
CA VAL A 356 3.67 -19.09 21.17
C VAL A 356 4.34 -17.78 20.86
N ALA A 357 4.33 -17.33 19.60
CA ALA A 357 4.87 -16.03 19.17
C ALA A 357 4.15 -14.86 19.87
N LEU A 358 2.82 -14.95 20.04
CA LEU A 358 2.06 -13.98 20.82
C LEU A 358 2.55 -13.95 22.28
N GLY A 359 2.63 -15.10 22.94
CA GLY A 359 3.08 -15.20 24.33
C GLY A 359 4.45 -14.58 24.54
N THR A 360 5.42 -14.90 23.68
CA THR A 360 6.78 -14.34 23.72
C THR A 360 6.76 -12.84 23.49
N SER A 361 6.00 -12.36 22.50
CA SER A 361 5.89 -10.92 22.19
C SER A 361 5.26 -10.14 23.34
N LEU A 362 4.24 -10.68 24.00
CA LEU A 362 3.59 -10.07 25.15
C LEU A 362 4.49 -10.06 26.41
N PHE A 363 5.38 -11.03 26.55
CA PHE A 363 6.30 -11.10 27.69
C PHE A 363 7.31 -9.95 27.68
N GLY A 364 7.77 -9.50 26.49
CA GLY A 364 8.66 -8.35 26.31
C GLY A 364 8.04 -6.99 26.60
N CYS A 365 6.71 -6.92 26.85
CA CYS A 365 6.01 -5.63 27.10
C CYS A 365 6.53 -4.89 28.32
N ASP A 366 6.74 -5.61 29.44
CA ASP A 366 7.21 -5.03 30.69
C ASP A 366 8.62 -4.41 30.52
N GLU A 367 9.48 -5.04 29.72
CA GLU A 367 10.83 -4.55 29.45
C GLU A 367 10.78 -3.22 28.65
N ILE A 368 10.00 -3.17 27.56
CA ILE A 368 9.82 -1.96 26.76
C ILE A 368 9.24 -0.82 27.59
N ALA A 369 8.22 -1.07 28.40
CA ALA A 369 7.59 -0.05 29.23
C ALA A 369 8.52 0.55 30.29
N ASN A 370 9.38 -0.27 30.91
CA ASN A 370 10.32 0.13 31.92
C ASN A 370 11.50 0.95 31.39
N GLU A 371 11.90 0.74 30.14
CA GLU A 371 12.97 1.49 29.47
C GLU A 371 12.53 2.91 29.08
N LEU A 372 11.22 3.16 28.89
CA LEU A 372 10.68 4.44 28.46
C LEU A 372 10.68 5.45 29.63
N THR A 373 11.71 6.26 29.71
CA THR A 373 11.89 7.30 30.73
C THR A 373 11.85 8.71 30.13
N GLY A 374 11.38 9.69 30.88
CA GLY A 374 11.32 11.10 30.50
C GLY A 374 9.91 11.64 30.29
N ASP A 375 9.73 12.95 30.38
CA ASP A 375 8.41 13.60 30.36
C ASP A 375 7.67 13.40 29.03
N ALA A 376 8.37 13.45 27.90
CA ALA A 376 7.76 13.27 26.56
C ALA A 376 7.26 11.84 26.32
N LEU A 377 7.88 10.84 26.97
CA LEU A 377 7.52 9.42 26.86
C LEU A 377 6.54 8.96 27.94
N LYS A 378 6.28 9.81 28.96
CA LYS A 378 5.49 9.45 30.15
C LYS A 378 4.11 8.87 29.80
N SER A 379 3.38 9.53 28.91
CA SER A 379 2.05 9.06 28.49
C SER A 379 2.10 7.68 27.82
N ILE A 380 3.09 7.44 26.95
CA ILE A 380 3.29 6.15 26.29
C ILE A 380 3.71 5.08 27.32
N SER A 381 4.63 5.40 28.21
CA SER A 381 5.09 4.49 29.28
C SER A 381 3.95 4.08 30.22
N GLU A 382 3.13 5.03 30.68
CA GLU A 382 1.97 4.75 31.54
C GLU A 382 0.93 3.85 30.84
N GLU A 383 0.63 4.12 29.59
CA GLU A 383 -0.31 3.32 28.80
C GLU A 383 0.23 1.90 28.53
N LEU A 384 1.49 1.77 28.12
CA LEU A 384 2.15 0.47 27.95
C LEU A 384 2.21 -0.31 29.26
N THR A 385 2.55 0.31 30.38
CA THR A 385 2.58 -0.34 31.70
C THR A 385 1.19 -0.87 32.09
N SER A 386 0.13 -0.09 31.82
CA SER A 386 -1.24 -0.52 32.06
C SER A 386 -1.63 -1.73 31.21
N LEU A 387 -1.27 -1.72 29.92
CA LEU A 387 -1.53 -2.83 29.00
C LEU A 387 -0.69 -4.07 29.37
N ALA A 388 0.59 -3.89 29.67
CA ALA A 388 1.48 -4.97 30.14
C ALA A 388 0.92 -5.65 31.38
N THR A 389 0.48 -4.90 32.39
CA THR A 389 -0.13 -5.45 33.60
C THR A 389 -1.37 -6.30 33.30
N LYS A 390 -2.22 -5.88 32.35
CA LYS A 390 -3.43 -6.62 31.95
C LYS A 390 -3.11 -7.87 31.13
N LEU A 391 -2.04 -7.82 30.32
CA LEU A 391 -1.65 -8.92 29.41
C LEU A 391 -0.68 -9.92 30.04
N LYS A 392 -0.03 -9.57 31.13
CA LYS A 392 0.93 -10.44 31.84
C LYS A 392 0.38 -11.82 32.21
N PRO A 393 -0.84 -11.96 32.78
CA PRO A 393 -1.39 -13.27 33.08
C PRO A 393 -1.55 -14.15 31.85
N LEU A 394 -1.92 -13.55 30.69
CA LEU A 394 -2.03 -14.26 29.43
C LEU A 394 -0.66 -14.69 28.91
N ALA A 395 0.35 -13.81 28.94
CA ALA A 395 1.72 -14.13 28.54
C ALA A 395 2.28 -15.28 29.36
N GLU A 396 2.13 -15.24 30.70
CA GLU A 396 2.54 -16.31 31.62
C GLU A 396 1.78 -17.61 31.35
N MET A 397 0.49 -17.55 31.06
CA MET A 397 -0.33 -18.69 30.72
C MET A 397 0.20 -19.40 29.45
N ILE A 398 0.48 -18.66 28.41
CA ILE A 398 0.96 -19.21 27.12
C ILE A 398 2.36 -19.81 27.30
N THR A 399 3.29 -19.06 27.89
CA THR A 399 4.70 -19.47 28.01
C THR A 399 4.91 -20.65 28.98
N SER A 400 4.06 -20.77 30.03
CA SER A 400 4.12 -21.90 30.95
C SER A 400 3.47 -23.18 30.42
N ARG A 401 2.52 -23.08 29.51
CA ARG A 401 1.77 -24.24 29.00
C ARG A 401 2.30 -24.78 27.67
N CYS A 402 2.90 -23.94 26.84
CA CYS A 402 3.34 -24.30 25.51
C CYS A 402 4.85 -24.49 25.43
N ILE A 403 5.32 -25.38 24.56
CA ILE A 403 6.75 -25.57 24.28
C ILE A 403 7.29 -24.40 23.41
N GLU A 404 8.59 -24.10 23.51
CA GLU A 404 9.26 -23.04 22.75
C GLU A 404 9.27 -23.26 21.23
N SER A 405 9.32 -24.53 20.81
CA SER A 405 9.33 -24.91 19.38
C SER A 405 8.06 -25.66 19.00
N PRO A 406 6.92 -24.96 18.82
CA PRO A 406 5.63 -25.59 18.60
C PRO A 406 5.51 -26.23 17.20
N PRO A 407 4.63 -27.23 17.03
CA PRO A 407 4.33 -27.80 15.73
C PRO A 407 3.72 -26.77 14.80
N THR A 408 3.82 -27.01 13.50
CA THR A 408 3.22 -26.13 12.49
C THR A 408 1.68 -26.18 12.51
N HIS A 409 1.14 -27.38 12.78
CA HIS A 409 -0.31 -27.61 12.79
C HIS A 409 -0.72 -28.41 14.02
N MET A 410 -1.90 -28.12 14.55
CA MET A 410 -2.47 -28.90 15.69
C MET A 410 -2.66 -30.39 15.41
N ARG A 411 -2.81 -30.79 14.15
CA ARG A 411 -2.90 -32.21 13.76
C ARG A 411 -1.62 -32.99 14.02
N ASP A 412 -0.47 -32.30 14.18
CA ASP A 412 0.82 -32.93 14.43
C ASP A 412 1.01 -33.23 15.92
N GLY A 413 0.21 -32.58 16.79
CA GLY A 413 0.32 -32.71 18.26
C GLY A 413 1.60 -32.13 18.82
N GLY A 414 1.76 -32.16 20.14
CA GLY A 414 3.00 -31.81 20.82
C GLY A 414 3.17 -30.29 21.10
N LEU A 415 2.09 -29.55 21.25
CA LEU A 415 2.15 -28.13 21.62
C LEU A 415 2.40 -27.92 23.12
N PHE A 416 1.72 -28.68 23.98
CA PHE A 416 1.75 -28.42 25.42
C PHE A 416 2.93 -29.13 26.11
N VAL A 417 3.45 -28.52 27.18
CA VAL A 417 4.51 -29.08 28.00
C VAL A 417 3.99 -30.28 28.79
N ASP A 418 4.88 -31.24 29.12
CA ASP A 418 4.56 -32.36 30.01
C ASP A 418 4.27 -31.84 31.43
N GLY A 419 3.32 -32.46 32.14
CA GLY A 419 2.89 -32.05 33.48
C GLY A 419 1.83 -30.97 33.55
N PHE A 420 1.37 -30.48 32.39
CA PHE A 420 0.32 -29.47 32.33
C PHE A 420 -1.10 -30.03 32.49
N ASP A 421 -1.40 -31.13 31.81
CA ASP A 421 -2.72 -31.75 31.82
C ASP A 421 -2.62 -33.29 32.05
N ALA A 422 -3.28 -33.79 33.10
CA ALA A 422 -3.14 -35.17 33.54
C ALA A 422 -3.67 -36.16 32.49
N GLU A 423 -4.76 -35.85 31.77
CA GLU A 423 -5.32 -36.73 30.75
C GLU A 423 -4.40 -36.80 29.52
N LEU A 424 -3.78 -35.66 29.13
CA LEU A 424 -2.81 -35.64 28.06
C LEU A 424 -1.54 -36.41 28.42
N ASP A 425 -1.05 -36.24 29.64
CA ASP A 425 0.16 -36.92 30.12
C ASP A 425 -0.05 -38.45 30.21
N GLU A 426 -1.22 -38.91 30.64
CA GLU A 426 -1.54 -40.34 30.63
C GLU A 426 -1.54 -40.92 29.22
N ALA A 427 -2.20 -40.21 28.26
CA ALA A 427 -2.21 -40.62 26.85
C ALA A 427 -0.81 -40.65 26.22
N ARG A 428 0.04 -39.67 26.53
CA ARG A 428 1.44 -39.59 26.06
C ARG A 428 2.35 -40.62 26.70
N SER A 429 2.11 -40.98 27.99
CA SER A 429 2.90 -42.02 28.67
C SER A 429 2.72 -43.39 28.00
N LEU A 430 1.48 -43.69 27.61
CA LEU A 430 1.16 -44.92 26.86
C LEU A 430 1.88 -44.99 25.51
N GLN A 431 2.10 -43.87 24.87
CA GLN A 431 2.89 -43.81 23.63
C GLN A 431 4.40 -43.96 23.87
N ARG A 432 4.95 -43.33 24.89
CA ARG A 432 6.39 -43.41 25.24
C ARG A 432 6.78 -44.84 25.67
N ASP A 433 5.93 -45.43 26.47
CA ASP A 433 6.13 -46.81 26.97
C ASP A 433 6.01 -47.85 25.85
N ALA A 434 5.42 -47.48 24.71
CA ALA A 434 5.26 -48.36 23.56
C ALA A 434 6.59 -48.92 23.04
N GLY A 435 7.64 -48.11 23.00
CA GLY A 435 8.99 -48.52 22.57
C GLY A 435 9.62 -49.58 23.49
N GLN A 436 9.45 -49.38 24.82
CA GLN A 436 9.95 -50.31 25.82
C GLN A 436 9.14 -51.59 25.79
N TRP A 437 7.83 -51.51 25.68
CA TRP A 437 6.97 -52.67 25.54
C TRP A 437 7.30 -53.51 24.32
N LEU A 438 7.49 -52.90 23.16
CA LEU A 438 7.88 -53.57 21.93
C LEU A 438 9.24 -54.30 22.05
N SER A 439 10.22 -53.66 22.72
CA SER A 439 11.51 -54.29 22.98
C SER A 439 11.38 -55.50 23.87
N ASN A 440 10.61 -55.41 24.95
CA ASN A 440 10.36 -56.49 25.87
C ASN A 440 9.60 -57.62 25.17
N TYR A 441 8.56 -57.24 24.42
CA TYR A 441 7.75 -58.17 23.63
C TYR A 441 8.58 -58.90 22.58
N GLN A 442 9.47 -58.20 21.85
CA GLN A 442 10.39 -58.83 20.91
C GLN A 442 11.30 -59.83 21.60
N ALA A 443 11.85 -59.49 22.75
CA ALA A 443 12.70 -60.41 23.52
C ALA A 443 11.91 -61.64 23.93
N GLN A 444 10.69 -61.50 24.45
CA GLN A 444 9.80 -62.56 24.83
C GLN A 444 9.48 -63.50 23.67
N ILE A 445 9.03 -62.98 22.52
CA ILE A 445 8.71 -63.84 21.37
C ILE A 445 9.93 -64.50 20.73
N VAL A 446 11.11 -63.91 20.82
CA VAL A 446 12.38 -64.56 20.41
C VAL A 446 12.68 -65.75 21.29
N GLU A 447 12.46 -65.65 22.59
CA GLU A 447 12.66 -66.75 23.56
C GLU A 447 11.61 -67.84 23.32
N GLU A 448 10.35 -67.51 23.19
CA GLU A 448 9.26 -68.46 22.95
C GLU A 448 9.38 -69.22 21.61
N THR A 449 9.77 -68.52 20.54
CA THR A 449 9.85 -69.07 19.18
C THR A 449 11.24 -69.71 18.87
N ASN A 450 12.28 -69.37 19.64
CA ASN A 450 13.67 -69.66 19.39
C ASN A 450 14.11 -69.22 17.98
N ILE A 451 13.59 -68.10 17.49
CA ILE A 451 13.93 -67.48 16.19
C ILE A 451 14.71 -66.16 16.44
N GLY A 452 16.02 -66.26 16.56
CA GLY A 452 16.88 -65.09 16.91
C GLY A 452 16.95 -63.93 15.88
N THR A 453 16.44 -64.13 14.69
CA THR A 453 16.39 -63.12 13.64
C THR A 453 15.05 -62.41 13.54
N LEU A 454 14.10 -62.74 14.39
CA LEU A 454 12.78 -62.12 14.46
C LEU A 454 12.89 -60.63 14.86
N LYS A 455 12.15 -59.76 14.14
CA LYS A 455 12.08 -58.32 14.43
C LYS A 455 10.63 -57.89 14.56
N VAL A 456 10.33 -57.09 15.56
CA VAL A 456 9.08 -56.38 15.66
C VAL A 456 9.26 -54.96 15.10
N GLY A 457 8.36 -54.54 14.21
CA GLY A 457 8.43 -53.24 13.54
C GLY A 457 7.06 -52.62 13.32
N TYR A 458 7.04 -51.35 12.92
CA TYR A 458 5.86 -50.60 12.56
C TYR A 458 5.91 -50.12 11.11
N ASN A 459 4.79 -50.14 10.43
CA ASN A 459 4.64 -49.54 9.09
C ASN A 459 3.31 -48.82 9.00
N ARG A 460 3.35 -47.57 8.49
CA ARG A 460 2.15 -46.70 8.40
C ARG A 460 0.94 -47.34 7.67
N VAL A 461 1.19 -48.21 6.69
CA VAL A 461 0.14 -48.85 5.90
C VAL A 461 -0.40 -50.10 6.58
N PHE A 462 0.46 -50.90 7.22
CA PHE A 462 0.13 -52.24 7.77
C PHE A 462 0.12 -52.30 9.31
N GLY A 463 0.44 -51.18 10.00
CA GLY A 463 0.54 -51.16 11.46
C GLY A 463 1.76 -51.93 12.02
N TYR A 464 1.64 -52.41 13.23
CA TYR A 464 2.68 -53.26 13.85
C TYR A 464 2.73 -54.66 13.24
N TYR A 465 3.94 -55.21 13.11
CA TYR A 465 4.19 -56.52 12.55
C TYR A 465 5.41 -57.19 13.16
N ILE A 466 5.43 -58.50 13.09
CA ILE A 466 6.56 -59.35 13.40
C ILE A 466 7.15 -59.85 12.10
N GLU A 467 8.37 -59.50 11.81
CA GLU A 467 9.05 -59.91 10.57
C GLU A 467 9.96 -61.15 10.85
N VAL A 468 9.73 -62.22 10.14
CA VAL A 468 10.48 -63.48 10.21
C VAL A 468 11.09 -63.76 8.83
N SER A 469 12.33 -64.17 8.77
CA SER A 469 12.96 -64.57 7.51
C SER A 469 12.23 -65.77 6.91
N ARG A 470 12.13 -65.83 5.59
CA ARG A 470 11.43 -66.93 4.90
C ARG A 470 12.01 -68.29 5.20
N ALA A 471 13.31 -68.38 5.49
CA ALA A 471 13.97 -69.60 5.86
C ALA A 471 13.54 -70.20 7.24
N GLN A 472 12.86 -69.40 8.09
CA GLN A 472 12.40 -69.75 9.40
C GLN A 472 10.88 -69.70 9.54
N ALA A 473 10.15 -69.40 8.42
CA ALA A 473 8.71 -69.30 8.45
C ALA A 473 7.97 -70.57 8.94
N ASP A 474 8.53 -71.75 8.69
CA ASP A 474 7.94 -73.03 9.15
C ASP A 474 8.06 -73.21 10.68
N ARG A 475 8.79 -72.39 11.41
CA ARG A 475 8.98 -72.44 12.86
C ARG A 475 8.04 -71.47 13.60
N VAL A 476 7.26 -70.73 12.87
CA VAL A 476 6.31 -69.73 13.43
C VAL A 476 5.14 -70.49 14.08
N PRO A 477 4.76 -70.18 15.31
CA PRO A 477 3.63 -70.82 16.01
C PRO A 477 2.29 -70.51 15.36
N ASP A 478 1.26 -71.33 15.56
CA ASP A 478 -0.08 -71.21 14.98
C ASP A 478 -0.85 -69.98 15.43
N ASN A 479 -0.45 -69.35 16.54
CA ASN A 479 -1.04 -68.06 17.00
C ASN A 479 -0.54 -66.83 16.25
N PHE A 480 0.37 -66.96 15.27
CA PHE A 480 0.85 -65.92 14.41
C PHE A 480 0.01 -65.90 13.12
N THR A 481 -0.76 -64.85 12.95
CA THR A 481 -1.54 -64.63 11.72
C THR A 481 -0.69 -63.91 10.69
N ARG A 482 -0.53 -64.50 9.49
CA ARG A 482 0.25 -63.91 8.42
C ARG A 482 -0.46 -62.72 7.82
N LYS A 483 0.22 -61.54 7.82
CA LYS A 483 -0.31 -60.24 7.33
C LYS A 483 0.21 -59.90 5.95
N GLN A 484 1.48 -60.22 5.66
CA GLN A 484 2.12 -59.90 4.38
C GLN A 484 3.28 -60.86 4.05
N THR A 485 3.41 -61.21 2.75
CA THR A 485 4.57 -62.00 2.24
C THR A 485 5.46 -61.07 1.41
N LEU A 486 6.75 -60.99 1.77
CA LEU A 486 7.81 -60.26 1.07
C LEU A 486 8.75 -61.25 0.36
N LYS A 487 9.65 -60.74 -0.49
CA LYS A 487 10.59 -61.56 -1.24
C LYS A 487 11.48 -62.44 -0.36
N ASN A 488 11.95 -61.91 0.79
CA ASN A 488 12.90 -62.57 1.69
C ASN A 488 12.36 -62.76 3.12
N ALA A 489 11.18 -62.31 3.45
CA ALA A 489 10.60 -62.34 4.79
C ALA A 489 9.07 -62.47 4.73
N GLU A 490 8.49 -62.92 5.82
CA GLU A 490 7.04 -62.90 6.03
C GLU A 490 6.72 -62.07 7.28
N ARG A 491 5.59 -61.34 7.22
CA ARG A 491 5.13 -60.48 8.29
C ARG A 491 3.89 -61.07 8.93
N TYR A 492 3.92 -61.15 10.25
CA TYR A 492 2.87 -61.73 11.05
C TYR A 492 2.35 -60.72 12.08
N ILE A 493 1.20 -61.03 12.64
CA ILE A 493 0.62 -60.35 13.80
C ILE A 493 0.10 -61.37 14.80
N THR A 494 0.23 -61.09 16.07
CA THR A 494 -0.36 -61.89 17.15
C THR A 494 -1.56 -61.16 17.76
N PRO A 495 -2.46 -61.88 18.47
CA PRO A 495 -3.55 -61.23 19.21
C PRO A 495 -3.06 -60.20 20.22
N GLU A 496 -1.93 -60.49 20.87
CA GLU A 496 -1.32 -59.58 21.87
C GLU A 496 -0.79 -58.32 21.22
N LEU A 497 -0.02 -58.46 20.11
CA LEU A 497 0.48 -57.33 19.34
C LEU A 497 -0.69 -56.51 18.75
N LYS A 498 -1.77 -57.14 18.35
CA LYS A 498 -2.97 -56.43 17.87
C LYS A 498 -3.68 -55.66 18.98
N THR A 499 -3.82 -56.25 20.16
CA THR A 499 -4.38 -55.54 21.34
C THR A 499 -3.52 -54.34 21.74
N PHE A 500 -2.20 -54.49 21.65
CA PHE A 500 -1.26 -53.40 21.89
C PHE A 500 -1.37 -52.29 20.83
N GLU A 501 -1.44 -52.66 19.53
CA GLU A 501 -1.67 -51.74 18.42
C GLU A 501 -2.93 -50.87 18.67
N ASP A 502 -4.04 -51.51 18.99
CA ASP A 502 -5.32 -50.84 19.23
C ASP A 502 -5.25 -49.87 20.42
N ARG A 503 -4.50 -50.24 21.49
CA ARG A 503 -4.29 -49.36 22.66
C ARG A 503 -3.41 -48.17 22.34
N VAL A 504 -2.32 -48.34 21.57
CA VAL A 504 -1.43 -47.22 21.20
C VAL A 504 -2.12 -46.26 20.25
N LEU A 505 -2.82 -46.76 19.23
CA LEU A 505 -3.59 -45.94 18.30
C LEU A 505 -4.72 -45.18 19.00
N SER A 506 -5.41 -45.82 19.96
CA SER A 506 -6.41 -45.13 20.76
C SER A 506 -5.81 -44.01 21.62
N ALA A 507 -4.64 -44.27 22.24
CA ALA A 507 -3.93 -43.27 23.05
C ALA A 507 -3.44 -42.06 22.19
N GLU A 508 -2.96 -42.33 20.96
CA GLU A 508 -2.58 -41.26 20.00
C GLU A 508 -3.77 -40.40 19.66
N SER A 509 -4.89 -41.01 19.31
CA SER A 509 -6.12 -40.28 18.99
C SER A 509 -6.66 -39.47 20.20
N MET A 510 -6.61 -40.07 21.41
CA MET A 510 -7.02 -39.38 22.64
C MET A 510 -6.11 -38.18 22.95
N ALA A 511 -4.80 -38.35 22.84
CA ALA A 511 -3.83 -37.29 23.07
C ALA A 511 -4.09 -36.11 22.09
N LEU A 512 -4.25 -36.40 20.80
CA LEU A 512 -4.51 -35.38 19.79
C LEU A 512 -5.85 -34.65 20.04
N THR A 513 -6.90 -35.38 20.35
CA THR A 513 -8.23 -34.80 20.66
C THR A 513 -8.14 -33.89 21.89
N ARG A 514 -7.44 -34.35 22.96
CA ARG A 514 -7.24 -33.53 24.16
C ARG A 514 -6.44 -32.28 23.90
N GLU A 515 -5.35 -32.37 23.10
CA GLU A 515 -4.57 -31.21 22.70
C GLU A 515 -5.38 -30.21 21.91
N GLN A 516 -6.22 -30.63 20.97
CA GLN A 516 -7.11 -29.78 20.22
C GLN A 516 -8.13 -29.05 21.12
N GLN A 517 -8.64 -29.76 22.13
CA GLN A 517 -9.55 -29.14 23.10
C GLN A 517 -8.82 -28.09 23.94
N LEU A 518 -7.64 -28.40 24.49
CA LEU A 518 -6.82 -27.47 25.27
C LEU A 518 -6.39 -26.26 24.45
N PHE A 519 -6.08 -26.45 23.16
CA PHE A 519 -5.78 -25.36 22.25
C PHE A 519 -6.98 -24.44 22.02
N LYS A 520 -8.18 -25.00 21.86
CA LYS A 520 -9.41 -24.21 21.73
C LYS A 520 -9.69 -23.40 23.01
N GLU A 521 -9.50 -23.98 24.19
CA GLU A 521 -9.64 -23.29 25.48
C GLU A 521 -8.62 -22.14 25.59
N LEU A 522 -7.37 -22.35 25.17
CA LEU A 522 -6.34 -21.33 25.15
C LEU A 522 -6.68 -20.18 24.18
N CYS A 523 -7.18 -20.48 22.98
CA CYS A 523 -7.63 -19.49 22.01
C CYS A 523 -8.83 -18.68 22.56
N SER A 524 -9.73 -19.31 23.30
CA SER A 524 -10.84 -18.60 23.97
C SER A 524 -10.30 -17.59 24.99
N SER A 525 -9.33 -17.97 25.80
CA SER A 525 -8.70 -17.07 26.78
C SER A 525 -7.95 -15.89 26.10
N ILE A 526 -7.33 -16.13 24.93
CA ILE A 526 -6.71 -15.06 24.13
C ILE A 526 -7.79 -14.10 23.60
N SER A 527 -8.92 -14.65 23.13
CA SER A 527 -10.03 -13.85 22.60
C SER A 527 -10.65 -12.91 23.64
N GLU A 528 -10.68 -13.29 24.90
CA GLU A 528 -11.13 -12.42 26.00
C GLU A 528 -10.24 -11.19 26.21
N CYS A 529 -8.96 -11.31 25.87
CA CYS A 529 -7.97 -10.23 26.00
C CYS A 529 -7.72 -9.45 24.69
N ILE A 530 -8.45 -9.76 23.62
CA ILE A 530 -8.09 -9.34 22.26
C ILE A 530 -8.02 -7.81 22.09
N HIS A 531 -8.91 -7.05 22.76
CA HIS A 531 -8.89 -5.58 22.72
C HIS A 531 -7.61 -5.00 23.34
N ASN A 532 -7.11 -5.60 24.43
CA ASN A 532 -5.85 -5.17 25.03
C ASN A 532 -4.65 -5.54 24.15
N ILE A 533 -4.71 -6.68 23.44
CA ILE A 533 -3.68 -7.12 22.48
C ILE A 533 -3.61 -6.15 21.30
N VAL A 534 -4.76 -5.76 20.74
CA VAL A 534 -4.84 -4.80 19.62
C VAL A 534 -4.33 -3.42 20.05
N ALA A 535 -4.74 -2.93 21.24
CA ALA A 535 -4.25 -1.67 21.78
C ALA A 535 -2.73 -1.69 21.99
N PHE A 536 -2.20 -2.79 22.49
CA PHE A 536 -0.76 -2.98 22.63
C PHE A 536 -0.04 -2.97 21.28
N ALA A 537 -0.59 -3.65 20.26
CA ALA A 537 -0.06 -3.65 18.89
C ALA A 537 0.05 -2.24 18.32
N ASP A 538 -0.95 -1.38 18.56
CA ASP A 538 -0.93 0.02 18.14
C ASP A 538 0.15 0.85 18.83
N MET A 539 0.33 0.63 20.13
CA MET A 539 1.39 1.31 20.88
C MET A 539 2.77 0.91 20.37
N ILE A 540 2.99 -0.37 20.11
CA ILE A 540 4.24 -0.89 19.52
C ILE A 540 4.47 -0.30 18.14
N ALA A 541 3.45 -0.26 17.27
CA ALA A 541 3.57 0.35 15.94
C ALA A 541 3.97 1.82 16.00
N ARG A 542 3.34 2.60 16.90
CA ARG A 542 3.67 4.01 17.13
C ARG A 542 5.10 4.19 17.64
N LEU A 543 5.49 3.40 18.63
CA LEU A 543 6.83 3.46 19.22
C LEU A 543 7.91 3.13 18.19
N ASP A 544 7.70 2.06 17.40
CA ASP A 544 8.60 1.64 16.33
C ASP A 544 8.74 2.71 15.24
N THR A 545 7.63 3.33 14.83
CA THR A 545 7.67 4.39 13.81
C THR A 545 8.41 5.65 14.31
N LEU A 546 8.21 6.05 15.57
CA LEU A 546 8.89 7.20 16.17
C LEU A 546 10.39 6.93 16.38
N ALA A 547 10.75 5.72 16.82
CA ALA A 547 12.15 5.29 16.92
C ALA A 547 12.81 5.20 15.53
N CYS A 548 12.06 4.78 14.50
CA CYS A 548 12.49 4.76 13.12
C CYS A 548 12.79 6.18 12.60
N PHE A 549 11.94 7.16 12.87
CA PHE A 549 12.21 8.57 12.51
C PHE A 549 13.49 9.11 13.15
N ALA A 550 13.72 8.80 14.42
CA ALA A 550 14.94 9.18 15.10
C ALA A 550 16.18 8.48 14.51
N ASP A 551 16.08 7.19 14.18
CA ASP A 551 17.18 6.43 13.57
C ASP A 551 17.55 6.98 12.18
N VAL A 552 16.56 7.30 11.35
CA VAL A 552 16.74 7.96 10.06
C VAL A 552 17.39 9.34 10.24
N ALA A 553 16.90 10.12 11.21
CA ALA A 553 17.41 11.46 11.50
C ALA A 553 18.91 11.43 11.87
N MET A 554 19.29 10.51 12.73
CA MET A 554 20.68 10.37 13.17
C MET A 554 21.59 9.82 12.08
N LEU A 555 21.07 8.88 11.26
CA LEU A 555 21.85 8.27 10.19
C LEU A 555 22.17 9.25 9.04
N TYR A 556 21.20 10.12 8.70
CA TYR A 556 21.31 11.02 7.55
C TYR A 556 21.45 12.49 7.94
N GLY A 557 21.59 12.79 9.24
CA GLY A 557 21.77 14.16 9.71
C GLY A 557 20.55 15.05 9.44
N TYR A 558 19.35 14.58 9.75
CA TYR A 558 18.13 15.38 9.69
C TYR A 558 17.97 16.22 10.96
N VAL A 559 17.28 17.35 10.82
CA VAL A 559 17.05 18.28 11.93
C VAL A 559 15.59 18.42 12.25
N ARG A 560 15.28 18.76 13.51
CA ARG A 560 13.92 19.06 13.95
C ARG A 560 13.44 20.35 13.28
N PRO A 561 12.34 20.34 12.47
CA PRO A 561 11.78 21.56 11.90
C PRO A 561 10.94 22.30 12.94
N SER A 562 10.93 23.62 12.87
CA SER A 562 9.99 24.49 13.60
C SER A 562 8.68 24.57 12.85
N ILE A 563 7.56 24.25 13.51
CA ILE A 563 6.22 24.36 12.92
C ILE A 563 5.57 25.65 13.42
N VAL A 564 5.03 26.44 12.47
CA VAL A 564 4.37 27.72 12.77
C VAL A 564 3.00 27.81 12.09
N ASP A 565 2.14 28.70 12.57
CA ASP A 565 0.79 28.87 12.03
C ASP A 565 0.76 29.82 10.82
N GLU A 566 1.76 30.70 10.72
CA GLU A 566 1.93 31.61 9.58
C GLU A 566 2.28 30.83 8.31
N PRO A 567 1.76 31.25 7.13
CA PRO A 567 2.00 30.57 5.87
C PRO A 567 3.39 30.88 5.28
N ILE A 568 4.43 30.57 6.04
CA ILE A 568 5.82 30.78 5.64
C ILE A 568 6.52 29.44 5.36
N LEU A 569 7.60 29.49 4.60
CA LEU A 569 8.43 28.33 4.32
C LEU A 569 9.90 28.78 4.20
N GLU A 570 10.71 28.43 5.19
CA GLU A 570 12.14 28.68 5.20
C GLU A 570 12.90 27.38 5.39
N ILE A 571 13.72 27.00 4.44
CA ILE A 571 14.55 25.81 4.46
C ILE A 571 15.97 26.24 4.15
N GLN A 572 16.93 25.93 5.01
CA GLN A 572 18.35 26.15 4.80
C GLN A 572 19.05 24.84 4.46
N ASP A 573 19.88 24.83 3.43
CA ASP A 573 20.64 23.66 2.99
C ASP A 573 19.76 22.41 2.89
N GLY A 574 18.57 22.53 2.28
CA GLY A 574 17.64 21.43 2.06
C GLY A 574 18.22 20.38 1.11
N ARG A 575 17.92 19.10 1.36
CA ARG A 575 18.39 17.95 0.59
C ARG A 575 17.22 17.06 0.19
N HIS A 576 17.30 16.47 -1.01
CA HIS A 576 16.30 15.49 -1.45
C HIS A 576 16.62 14.13 -0.79
N PRO A 577 15.77 13.58 0.09
CA PRO A 577 16.13 12.43 0.93
C PRO A 577 16.59 11.20 0.13
N VAL A 578 15.95 10.90 -0.99
CA VAL A 578 16.31 9.75 -1.84
C VAL A 578 17.65 9.98 -2.53
N LEU A 579 17.82 11.16 -3.16
CA LEU A 579 19.04 11.47 -3.90
C LEU A 579 20.23 11.69 -2.96
N ASP A 580 20.03 12.27 -1.79
CA ASP A 580 21.03 12.42 -0.74
C ASP A 580 21.60 11.05 -0.33
N ARG A 581 20.72 10.05 -0.13
CA ARG A 581 21.11 8.66 0.16
C ARG A 581 21.85 7.99 -0.99
N LEU A 582 21.40 8.20 -2.24
CA LEU A 582 22.01 7.55 -3.42
C LEU A 582 23.32 8.18 -3.85
N LEU A 583 23.45 9.51 -3.77
CA LEU A 583 24.61 10.27 -4.21
C LEU A 583 25.62 10.52 -3.07
N GLN A 584 25.22 10.31 -1.82
CA GLN A 584 26.01 10.60 -0.64
C GLN A 584 26.54 12.06 -0.64
N ASP A 585 27.78 12.31 -0.30
CA ASP A 585 28.38 13.65 -0.21
C ASP A 585 28.40 14.46 -1.54
N ARG A 586 27.85 13.93 -2.62
CA ARG A 586 27.78 14.61 -3.92
C ARG A 586 26.49 15.38 -4.16
N PHE A 587 25.50 15.23 -3.29
CA PHE A 587 24.26 16.00 -3.41
C PHE A 587 24.51 17.47 -3.03
N VAL A 588 24.00 18.40 -3.85
CA VAL A 588 24.15 19.85 -3.60
C VAL A 588 22.91 20.37 -2.88
N PRO A 589 23.03 20.79 -1.61
CA PRO A 589 21.93 21.36 -0.86
C PRO A 589 21.47 22.71 -1.43
N ASN A 590 20.18 23.02 -1.24
CA ASN A 590 19.61 24.29 -1.70
C ASN A 590 18.66 24.91 -0.65
N ASP A 591 18.66 26.22 -0.56
CA ASP A 591 17.77 26.99 0.28
C ASP A 591 16.42 27.22 -0.41
N CYS A 592 15.36 27.38 0.40
CA CYS A 592 14.05 27.81 -0.06
C CYS A 592 13.48 28.81 0.91
N VAL A 593 13.04 29.98 0.41
CA VAL A 593 12.40 31.02 1.21
C VAL A 593 11.15 31.48 0.47
N LEU A 594 9.98 31.25 1.06
CA LEU A 594 8.67 31.68 0.59
C LEU A 594 7.91 32.36 1.72
N ASN A 595 8.24 33.62 2.01
CA ASN A 595 7.66 34.40 3.10
C ASN A 595 6.91 35.61 2.54
N GLU A 596 7.66 36.69 2.19
CA GLU A 596 7.08 37.91 1.63
C GLU A 596 6.57 37.72 0.20
N SER A 597 7.27 36.86 -0.58
CA SER A 597 6.87 36.49 -1.94
C SER A 597 6.52 35.00 -1.95
N PRO A 598 5.23 34.65 -1.87
CA PRO A 598 4.81 33.25 -1.76
C PRO A 598 5.00 32.45 -3.06
N LEU A 599 5.19 33.10 -4.23
CA LEU A 599 5.40 32.42 -5.51
C LEU A 599 6.83 32.63 -6.03
N ALA A 600 7.56 31.53 -6.26
CA ALA A 600 8.87 31.53 -6.89
C ALA A 600 8.81 30.94 -8.30
N LEU A 601 9.17 31.76 -9.32
CA LEU A 601 9.38 31.33 -10.69
C LEU A 601 10.82 30.85 -10.84
N ILE A 602 10.99 29.56 -11.24
CA ILE A 602 12.31 28.91 -11.32
C ILE A 602 12.66 28.64 -12.77
N THR A 603 13.67 29.36 -13.28
CA THR A 603 14.16 29.21 -14.64
C THR A 603 15.50 28.50 -14.72
N GLY A 604 15.86 28.01 -15.89
CA GLY A 604 17.12 27.32 -16.13
C GLY A 604 16.99 26.13 -17.07
N PRO A 605 18.11 25.54 -17.49
CA PRO A 605 18.12 24.44 -18.46
C PRO A 605 17.50 23.17 -17.88
N ASN A 606 17.02 22.30 -18.77
CA ASN A 606 16.62 20.96 -18.40
C ASN A 606 17.85 20.17 -17.94
N MET A 607 17.66 19.22 -17.05
CA MET A 607 18.69 18.44 -16.36
C MET A 607 19.52 19.22 -15.31
N ALA A 608 19.26 20.49 -15.09
CA ALA A 608 19.96 21.29 -14.11
C ALA A 608 19.44 21.18 -12.67
N GLY A 609 18.43 20.32 -12.44
CA GLY A 609 17.92 20.00 -11.10
C GLY A 609 16.67 20.77 -10.65
N LYS A 610 15.97 21.52 -11.55
CA LYS A 610 14.73 22.26 -11.20
C LYS A 610 13.68 21.34 -10.56
N SER A 611 13.30 20.26 -11.27
CA SER A 611 12.29 19.31 -10.81
C SER A 611 12.69 18.61 -9.51
N THR A 612 13.98 18.32 -9.32
CA THR A 612 14.53 17.77 -8.09
C THR A 612 14.36 18.75 -6.92
N TYR A 613 14.66 20.03 -7.15
CA TYR A 613 14.56 21.07 -6.13
C TYR A 613 13.12 21.29 -5.67
N ILE A 614 12.16 21.42 -6.59
CA ILE A 614 10.77 21.64 -6.21
C ILE A 614 10.16 20.42 -5.48
N ARG A 615 10.51 19.21 -5.91
CA ARG A 615 10.11 17.96 -5.20
C ARG A 615 10.74 17.88 -3.81
N GLN A 616 12.02 18.23 -3.67
CA GLN A 616 12.72 18.29 -2.39
C GLN A 616 11.95 19.13 -1.37
N VAL A 617 11.51 20.34 -1.76
CA VAL A 617 10.77 21.24 -0.88
C VAL A 617 9.42 20.64 -0.46
N ALA A 618 8.70 20.01 -1.40
CA ALA A 618 7.44 19.32 -1.09
C ALA A 618 7.64 18.15 -0.13
N ILE A 619 8.68 17.32 -0.34
CA ILE A 619 8.99 16.17 0.52
C ILE A 619 9.44 16.63 1.92
N ILE A 620 10.24 17.69 2.04
CA ILE A 620 10.62 18.27 3.33
C ILE A 620 9.39 18.75 4.11
N THR A 621 8.47 19.44 3.42
CA THR A 621 7.21 19.91 4.02
C THR A 621 6.35 18.71 4.46
N LEU A 622 6.21 17.70 3.62
CA LEU A 622 5.48 16.46 3.93
C LEU A 622 6.08 15.77 5.16
N LEU A 623 7.40 15.54 5.21
CA LEU A 623 8.07 14.91 6.35
C LEU A 623 7.87 15.69 7.64
N ALA A 624 7.93 17.03 7.60
CA ALA A 624 7.66 17.86 8.77
C ALA A 624 6.24 17.64 9.33
N HIS A 625 5.24 17.52 8.44
CA HIS A 625 3.86 17.23 8.79
C HIS A 625 3.63 15.80 9.29
N THR A 626 4.51 14.84 9.01
CA THR A 626 4.46 13.50 9.63
C THR A 626 4.93 13.51 11.08
N GLY A 627 5.60 14.57 11.53
CA GLY A 627 6.29 14.65 12.80
C GLY A 627 7.73 14.12 12.77
N SER A 628 8.26 13.80 11.59
CA SER A 628 9.66 13.43 11.37
C SER A 628 10.57 14.66 11.41
N PHE A 629 11.86 14.44 11.64
CA PHE A 629 12.91 15.38 11.32
C PHE A 629 13.12 15.44 9.81
N VAL A 630 13.74 16.53 9.31
CA VAL A 630 13.82 16.83 7.88
C VAL A 630 15.27 16.96 7.40
N PRO A 631 15.55 16.59 6.14
CA PRO A 631 16.88 16.68 5.53
C PRO A 631 17.25 18.14 5.19
N ALA A 632 17.60 18.92 6.21
CA ALA A 632 18.01 20.32 6.08
C ALA A 632 19.00 20.67 7.19
N LYS A 633 19.62 21.85 7.10
CA LYS A 633 20.38 22.43 8.19
C LYS A 633 19.49 23.11 9.22
N SER A 634 18.44 23.77 8.76
CA SER A 634 17.33 24.29 9.56
C SER A 634 16.10 24.42 8.69
N ALA A 635 14.90 24.32 9.31
CA ALA A 635 13.64 24.51 8.61
C ALA A 635 12.60 25.13 9.52
N THR A 636 11.89 26.16 9.03
CA THR A 636 10.67 26.72 9.60
C THR A 636 9.54 26.54 8.60
N ILE A 637 8.51 25.81 8.99
CA ILE A 637 7.47 25.38 8.09
C ILE A 637 6.12 25.78 8.65
N GLY A 638 5.43 26.65 7.94
CA GLY A 638 4.03 27.00 8.18
C GLY A 638 3.11 25.84 7.84
N LEU A 639 2.08 25.62 8.64
CA LEU A 639 1.09 24.58 8.39
C LEU A 639 0.57 24.64 6.97
N VAL A 640 0.42 23.45 6.35
CA VAL A 640 -0.23 23.30 5.05
C VAL A 640 -1.52 22.47 5.21
N ASP A 641 -2.53 22.88 4.46
CA ASP A 641 -3.79 22.14 4.35
C ASP A 641 -3.74 21.13 3.20
N ARG A 642 -2.97 21.44 2.15
CA ARG A 642 -2.83 20.63 0.94
C ARG A 642 -1.46 20.79 0.30
N ILE A 643 -0.97 19.71 -0.28
CA ILE A 643 0.20 19.74 -1.16
C ILE A 643 -0.28 19.29 -2.53
N PHE A 644 -0.15 20.18 -3.52
CA PHE A 644 -0.43 19.90 -4.91
C PHE A 644 0.87 19.81 -5.69
N THR A 645 0.95 18.81 -6.55
CA THR A 645 2.11 18.70 -7.44
C THR A 645 1.65 18.40 -8.86
N ARG A 646 2.23 19.14 -9.80
CA ARG A 646 2.17 18.84 -11.24
C ARG A 646 3.60 18.70 -11.75
N VAL A 647 4.14 17.50 -11.75
CA VAL A 647 5.52 17.21 -12.10
C VAL A 647 5.58 16.04 -13.08
N GLY A 648 5.98 16.29 -14.30
CA GLY A 648 6.15 15.28 -15.36
C GLY A 648 4.82 14.81 -15.96
N ALA A 649 4.78 14.68 -17.28
CA ALA A 649 3.67 13.99 -17.96
C ALA A 649 3.93 12.48 -17.92
N ASN A 650 3.05 11.70 -17.33
CA ASN A 650 2.92 10.30 -17.71
C ASN A 650 2.08 10.26 -18.98
N ASP A 651 2.61 9.62 -20.03
CA ASP A 651 1.81 9.23 -21.20
C ASP A 651 0.82 8.16 -20.76
N GLU A 652 -0.34 8.56 -20.24
CA GLU A 652 -1.47 7.67 -20.01
C GLU A 652 -2.17 7.38 -21.36
N LEU A 653 -1.45 6.72 -22.25
CA LEU A 653 -1.97 6.26 -23.53
C LEU A 653 -3.18 5.32 -23.38
N HIS A 654 -3.36 4.74 -22.21
CA HIS A 654 -4.46 3.81 -21.90
C HIS A 654 -5.83 4.48 -21.78
N ALA A 655 -5.88 5.77 -21.40
CA ALA A 655 -7.15 6.51 -21.26
C ALA A 655 -7.59 7.26 -22.53
N GLY A 656 -6.80 7.23 -23.60
CA GLY A 656 -7.12 7.93 -24.86
C GLY A 656 -7.17 9.46 -24.74
N GLN A 657 -6.72 10.03 -23.62
CA GLN A 657 -6.65 11.46 -23.39
C GLN A 657 -5.32 12.04 -23.87
N SER A 658 -5.36 13.24 -24.43
CA SER A 658 -4.15 13.99 -24.76
C SER A 658 -3.41 14.36 -23.47
N THR A 659 -2.07 14.23 -23.46
CA THR A 659 -1.20 14.66 -22.34
C THR A 659 -1.49 16.09 -21.91
N PHE A 660 -1.83 16.96 -22.86
CA PHE A 660 -2.24 18.36 -22.58
C PHE A 660 -3.58 18.43 -21.84
N MET A 661 -4.56 17.59 -22.18
CA MET A 661 -5.85 17.57 -21.47
C MET A 661 -5.69 17.12 -20.02
N VAL A 662 -4.88 16.08 -19.77
CA VAL A 662 -4.56 15.65 -18.40
C VAL A 662 -3.89 16.77 -17.62
N GLU A 663 -2.90 17.44 -18.23
CA GLU A 663 -2.23 18.60 -17.63
C GLU A 663 -3.22 19.71 -17.25
N MET A 664 -4.18 20.01 -18.12
CA MET A 664 -5.18 21.05 -17.86
C MET A 664 -6.18 20.65 -16.78
N VAL A 665 -6.59 19.39 -16.69
CA VAL A 665 -7.46 18.87 -15.62
C VAL A 665 -6.77 18.96 -14.26
N GLU A 666 -5.51 18.51 -14.15
CA GLU A 666 -4.73 18.62 -12.92
C GLU A 666 -4.51 20.09 -12.51
N THR A 667 -4.19 20.96 -13.48
CA THR A 667 -4.04 22.40 -13.22
C THR A 667 -5.36 23.04 -12.78
N ALA A 668 -6.49 22.67 -13.38
CA ALA A 668 -7.81 23.13 -12.97
C ALA A 668 -8.15 22.68 -11.54
N ASN A 669 -7.81 21.45 -11.16
CA ASN A 669 -7.95 20.98 -9.78
C ASN A 669 -7.15 21.86 -8.80
N ILE A 670 -5.91 22.18 -9.13
CA ILE A 670 -5.07 23.07 -8.31
C ILE A 670 -5.72 24.45 -8.18
N LEU A 671 -6.08 25.10 -9.29
CA LEU A 671 -6.63 26.47 -9.29
C LEU A 671 -7.96 26.60 -8.55
N ASN A 672 -8.81 25.57 -8.63
CA ASN A 672 -10.11 25.58 -7.96
C ASN A 672 -10.04 25.28 -6.47
N ASN A 673 -8.98 24.60 -6.01
CA ASN A 673 -8.90 24.06 -4.64
C ASN A 673 -7.76 24.61 -3.82
N ALA A 674 -6.79 25.34 -4.39
CA ALA A 674 -5.70 25.95 -3.65
C ALA A 674 -6.20 27.03 -2.70
N THR A 675 -5.71 27.02 -1.47
CA THR A 675 -5.95 28.04 -0.44
C THR A 675 -4.65 28.77 -0.14
N ARG A 676 -4.71 29.83 0.64
CA ARG A 676 -3.51 30.54 1.13
C ARG A 676 -2.54 29.62 1.88
N ASN A 677 -3.05 28.58 2.51
CA ASN A 677 -2.24 27.62 3.27
C ASN A 677 -1.72 26.46 2.42
N SER A 678 -2.07 26.36 1.16
CA SER A 678 -1.62 25.28 0.29
C SER A 678 -0.15 25.44 -0.15
N LEU A 679 0.51 24.32 -0.43
CA LEU A 679 1.79 24.27 -1.12
C LEU A 679 1.57 23.72 -2.54
N VAL A 680 1.96 24.49 -3.55
CA VAL A 680 1.78 24.16 -4.97
C VAL A 680 3.13 24.01 -5.66
N ILE A 681 3.30 22.89 -6.35
CA ILE A 681 4.51 22.54 -7.10
C ILE A 681 4.14 22.34 -8.58
N LEU A 682 4.62 23.23 -9.44
CA LEU A 682 4.36 23.18 -10.89
C LEU A 682 5.67 23.00 -11.65
N ASP A 683 5.70 22.03 -12.55
CA ASP A 683 6.87 21.74 -13.39
C ASP A 683 6.47 21.78 -14.87
N GLU A 684 6.98 22.81 -15.56
CA GLU A 684 6.92 22.96 -17.02
C GLU A 684 5.51 22.91 -17.63
N ILE A 685 4.60 23.67 -17.04
CA ILE A 685 3.22 23.81 -17.54
C ILE A 685 3.19 24.46 -18.95
N GLY A 686 2.30 23.95 -19.84
CA GLY A 686 2.05 24.49 -21.19
C GLY A 686 2.88 23.84 -22.29
N ARG A 687 3.53 22.70 -22.05
CA ARG A 687 4.34 22.01 -23.08
C ARG A 687 3.54 21.30 -24.17
N GLY A 688 2.32 20.90 -23.88
CA GLY A 688 1.49 20.08 -24.76
C GLY A 688 0.79 20.83 -25.91
N THR A 689 1.04 22.15 -26.06
CA THR A 689 0.37 23.00 -27.05
C THR A 689 1.37 23.95 -27.79
N SER A 690 0.87 24.90 -28.56
CA SER A 690 1.73 25.91 -29.19
C SER A 690 2.47 26.74 -28.14
N THR A 691 3.66 27.24 -28.48
CA THR A 691 4.50 28.01 -27.53
C THR A 691 3.78 29.23 -26.97
N LEU A 692 3.04 29.93 -27.79
CA LEU A 692 2.31 31.15 -27.37
C LEU A 692 1.11 30.80 -26.48
N ASP A 693 0.35 29.78 -26.82
CA ASP A 693 -0.78 29.34 -25.99
C ASP A 693 -0.27 28.81 -24.62
N GLY A 694 0.80 28.01 -24.64
CA GLY A 694 1.44 27.47 -23.42
C GLY A 694 1.95 28.60 -22.52
N LEU A 695 2.64 29.59 -23.07
CA LEU A 695 3.12 30.75 -22.33
C LEU A 695 1.93 31.58 -21.75
N SER A 696 0.89 31.82 -22.54
CA SER A 696 -0.29 32.60 -22.11
C SER A 696 -1.01 31.92 -20.96
N LEU A 697 -1.16 30.58 -21.02
CA LEU A 697 -1.74 29.77 -19.95
C LEU A 697 -0.86 29.80 -18.69
N ALA A 698 0.46 29.55 -18.82
CA ALA A 698 1.38 29.57 -17.71
C ALA A 698 1.42 30.94 -17.02
N TRP A 699 1.31 32.03 -17.78
CA TRP A 699 1.22 33.40 -17.28
C TRP A 699 -0.05 33.60 -16.43
N ALA A 700 -1.22 33.30 -16.99
CA ALA A 700 -2.49 33.44 -16.29
C ALA A 700 -2.59 32.54 -15.03
N ILE A 701 -2.02 31.31 -15.06
CA ILE A 701 -1.93 30.41 -13.91
C ILE A 701 -1.06 31.04 -12.81
N ALA A 702 0.10 31.59 -13.16
CA ALA A 702 0.99 32.24 -12.18
C ALA A 702 0.32 33.46 -11.53
N GLU A 703 -0.37 34.33 -12.30
CA GLU A 703 -1.13 35.45 -11.76
C GLU A 703 -2.27 35.01 -10.85
N SER A 704 -3.00 33.95 -11.23
CA SER A 704 -4.08 33.40 -10.41
C SER A 704 -3.58 32.88 -9.07
N LEU A 705 -2.51 32.10 -9.05
CA LEU A 705 -1.92 31.55 -7.82
C LEU A 705 -1.29 32.64 -6.95
N SER A 706 -0.67 33.67 -7.56
CA SER A 706 -0.21 34.84 -6.83
C SER A 706 -1.38 35.58 -6.15
N GLY A 707 -2.53 35.69 -6.84
CA GLY A 707 -3.75 36.27 -6.28
C GLY A 707 -4.33 35.50 -5.10
N VAL A 708 -4.23 34.17 -5.08
CA VAL A 708 -4.57 33.30 -3.92
C VAL A 708 -3.58 33.50 -2.78
N GLY A 709 -2.32 33.79 -3.09
CA GLY A 709 -1.24 33.96 -2.11
C GLY A 709 -0.77 32.65 -1.48
N CYS A 710 -0.93 31.51 -2.18
CA CYS A 710 -0.43 30.21 -1.75
C CYS A 710 1.07 30.06 -2.04
N ARG A 711 1.75 29.25 -1.19
CA ARG A 711 3.17 28.96 -1.39
C ARG A 711 3.33 28.14 -2.67
N THR A 712 4.01 28.71 -3.68
CA THR A 712 4.12 28.12 -5.01
C THR A 712 5.56 28.08 -5.50
N LEU A 713 6.00 26.93 -5.97
CA LEU A 713 7.25 26.74 -6.72
C LEU A 713 6.88 26.39 -8.16
N PHE A 714 7.16 27.29 -9.09
CA PHE A 714 6.83 27.13 -10.50
C PHE A 714 8.11 27.03 -11.34
N ALA A 715 8.51 25.81 -11.67
CA ALA A 715 9.61 25.58 -12.60
C ALA A 715 9.12 25.72 -14.04
N THR A 716 9.81 26.53 -14.83
CA THR A 716 9.42 26.83 -16.21
C THR A 716 10.63 26.97 -17.13
N HIS A 717 10.40 26.75 -18.42
CA HIS A 717 11.35 27.05 -19.48
C HIS A 717 11.01 28.35 -20.24
N TYR A 718 9.86 28.96 -19.89
CA TYR A 718 9.45 30.27 -20.43
C TYR A 718 10.15 31.37 -19.65
N HIS A 719 11.17 31.96 -20.24
CA HIS A 719 11.92 33.07 -19.63
C HIS A 719 11.08 34.34 -19.51
N GLU A 720 10.08 34.51 -20.38
CA GLU A 720 9.17 35.65 -20.42
C GLU A 720 8.35 35.78 -19.13
N LEU A 721 8.04 34.64 -18.46
CA LEU A 721 7.32 34.66 -17.19
C LEU A 721 8.06 35.42 -16.09
N THR A 722 9.39 35.54 -16.17
CA THR A 722 10.20 36.29 -15.18
C THR A 722 9.82 37.77 -15.08
N ALA A 723 9.18 38.33 -16.11
CA ALA A 723 8.69 39.70 -16.09
C ALA A 723 7.50 39.92 -15.11
N LEU A 724 6.83 38.87 -14.68
CA LEU A 724 5.78 38.94 -13.66
C LEU A 724 6.31 39.50 -12.33
N ALA A 725 7.52 39.11 -11.92
CA ALA A 725 8.12 39.60 -10.68
C ALA A 725 8.43 41.09 -10.68
N ASP A 726 8.52 41.74 -11.86
CA ASP A 726 8.66 43.17 -11.96
C ASP A 726 7.33 43.94 -11.71
N ARG A 727 6.19 43.23 -11.76
CA ARG A 727 4.84 43.77 -11.63
C ARG A 727 4.12 43.35 -10.35
N ASP A 728 4.45 42.19 -9.81
CA ASP A 728 3.81 41.61 -8.65
C ASP A 728 4.86 41.28 -7.58
N SER A 729 4.80 41.97 -6.45
CA SER A 729 5.70 41.77 -5.31
C SER A 729 5.57 40.38 -4.64
N ASN A 730 4.45 39.68 -4.90
CA ASN A 730 4.25 38.32 -4.40
C ASN A 730 5.06 37.28 -5.19
N ILE A 731 5.69 37.68 -6.28
CA ILE A 731 6.43 36.79 -7.17
C ILE A 731 7.93 37.08 -7.07
N THR A 732 8.73 36.05 -6.88
CA THR A 732 10.19 36.13 -6.92
C THR A 732 10.76 35.27 -8.05
N ASN A 733 11.87 35.71 -8.63
CA ASN A 733 12.58 34.95 -9.65
C ASN A 733 13.74 34.20 -9.04
N LEU A 734 13.83 32.93 -9.35
CA LEU A 734 14.97 32.05 -9.04
C LEU A 734 15.50 31.44 -10.33
N HIS A 735 16.77 31.10 -10.33
CA HIS A 735 17.38 30.40 -11.47
C HIS A 735 18.38 29.36 -11.02
N VAL A 736 18.55 28.30 -11.83
CA VAL A 736 19.63 27.34 -11.60
C VAL A 736 20.95 27.89 -12.10
N THR A 737 21.98 27.89 -11.24
CA THR A 737 23.28 28.38 -11.59
C THR A 737 24.03 27.40 -12.49
N VAL A 738 24.60 27.95 -13.57
CA VAL A 738 25.38 27.21 -14.55
C VAL A 738 26.71 27.88 -14.70
N ARG A 739 27.79 27.14 -14.86
CA ARG A 739 29.13 27.68 -15.13
C ARG A 739 29.61 27.22 -16.49
N GLU A 740 30.03 28.15 -17.31
CA GLU A 740 30.71 27.89 -18.58
C GLU A 740 32.23 27.75 -18.33
N TRP A 741 32.81 26.64 -18.79
CA TRP A 741 34.22 26.36 -18.68
C TRP A 741 34.72 25.68 -19.97
N ASN A 742 35.63 26.35 -20.72
CA ASN A 742 36.20 25.85 -21.98
C ASN A 742 35.15 25.40 -23.00
N ASP A 743 34.12 26.19 -23.26
CA ASP A 743 32.95 25.86 -24.11
C ASP A 743 32.16 24.63 -23.68
N GLU A 744 32.32 24.19 -22.42
CA GLU A 744 31.52 23.19 -21.78
C GLU A 744 30.70 23.80 -20.65
N ILE A 745 29.49 23.25 -20.46
CA ILE A 745 28.59 23.69 -19.39
C ILE A 745 28.72 22.72 -18.22
N VAL A 746 28.99 23.29 -17.05
CA VAL A 746 28.96 22.57 -15.78
C VAL A 746 27.73 23.02 -15.00
N PHE A 747 26.81 22.09 -14.75
CA PHE A 747 25.68 22.32 -13.88
C PHE A 747 26.14 22.32 -12.43
N LEU A 748 25.91 23.42 -11.73
CA LEU A 748 26.28 23.52 -10.32
C LEU A 748 25.18 23.00 -9.39
N TYR A 749 23.98 22.73 -9.91
CA TYR A 749 22.78 22.27 -9.17
C TYR A 749 22.40 23.19 -8.00
N ARG A 750 22.79 24.46 -8.06
CA ARG A 750 22.47 25.50 -7.08
C ARG A 750 21.42 26.45 -7.61
N ILE A 751 20.44 26.75 -6.75
CA ILE A 751 19.40 27.74 -6.98
C ILE A 751 19.92 29.10 -6.46
N ALA A 752 19.72 30.15 -7.24
CA ALA A 752 20.08 31.52 -6.87
C ALA A 752 18.94 32.49 -7.21
N GLN A 753 18.88 33.61 -6.50
CA GLN A 753 17.92 34.68 -6.80
C GLN A 753 18.23 35.37 -8.13
N GLY A 754 17.17 35.84 -8.79
CA GLY A 754 17.24 36.55 -10.05
C GLY A 754 16.84 35.68 -11.25
N ARG A 755 16.96 36.25 -12.43
CA ARG A 755 16.62 35.64 -13.72
C ARG A 755 17.86 35.32 -14.55
N THR A 756 17.74 34.35 -15.45
CA THR A 756 18.74 34.05 -16.47
C THR A 756 18.13 34.24 -17.83
N ASP A 757 18.85 34.94 -18.72
CA ASP A 757 18.39 35.27 -20.08
C ASP A 757 18.91 34.28 -21.13
N ARG A 758 19.65 33.22 -20.72
CA ARG A 758 20.28 32.26 -21.63
C ARG A 758 19.58 30.91 -21.63
N SER A 759 19.21 30.45 -22.81
CA SER A 759 18.82 29.09 -23.04
C SER A 759 20.02 28.20 -23.33
N TYR A 760 20.10 27.01 -22.73
CA TYR A 760 21.25 26.11 -22.88
C TYR A 760 20.89 24.82 -23.65
N GLY A 761 19.76 24.78 -24.35
CA GLY A 761 19.26 23.57 -25.03
C GLY A 761 20.24 22.96 -26.03
N ILE A 762 20.92 23.78 -26.83
CA ILE A 762 21.92 23.33 -27.83
C ILE A 762 23.16 22.74 -27.16
N HIS A 763 23.57 23.29 -26.02
CA HIS A 763 24.69 22.74 -25.24
C HIS A 763 24.32 21.38 -24.59
N VAL A 764 23.09 21.22 -24.11
CA VAL A 764 22.59 19.93 -23.62
C VAL A 764 22.57 18.89 -24.75
N ALA A 765 22.15 19.29 -25.96
CA ALA A 765 22.20 18.41 -27.13
C ALA A 765 23.63 17.96 -27.46
N LYS A 766 24.65 18.84 -27.32
CA LYS A 766 26.08 18.51 -27.47
C LYS A 766 26.51 17.46 -26.43
N ILE A 767 26.14 17.64 -25.16
CA ILE A 767 26.46 16.71 -24.07
C ILE A 767 25.78 15.36 -24.27
N ALA A 768 24.53 15.35 -24.81
CA ALA A 768 23.77 14.15 -25.13
C ALA A 768 24.31 13.35 -26.33
N GLY A 769 25.35 13.87 -27.03
CA GLY A 769 25.98 13.16 -28.14
C GLY A 769 25.33 13.42 -29.51
N VAL A 770 24.54 14.49 -29.66
CA VAL A 770 24.05 14.90 -30.97
C VAL A 770 25.23 15.24 -31.89
N PRO A 771 25.26 14.79 -33.17
CA PRO A 771 26.35 15.01 -34.09
C PRO A 771 26.76 16.48 -34.20
N LYS A 772 28.07 16.75 -34.21
CA LYS A 772 28.62 18.11 -34.18
C LYS A 772 28.07 19.02 -35.29
N ASN A 773 27.93 18.51 -36.52
CA ASN A 773 27.36 19.26 -37.66
C ASN A 773 25.90 19.71 -37.41
N VAL A 774 25.10 18.94 -36.66
CA VAL A 774 23.71 19.32 -36.28
C VAL A 774 23.73 20.39 -35.22
N VAL A 775 24.64 20.26 -34.21
CA VAL A 775 24.81 21.25 -33.14
C VAL A 775 25.29 22.58 -33.70
N ASP A 776 26.30 22.56 -34.63
CA ASP A 776 26.84 23.76 -35.27
C ASP A 776 25.74 24.47 -36.07
N ARG A 777 24.95 23.70 -36.84
CA ARG A 777 23.82 24.25 -37.59
C ARG A 777 22.73 24.83 -36.71
N ALA A 778 22.41 24.18 -35.59
CA ALA A 778 21.45 24.71 -34.62
C ALA A 778 21.89 26.07 -34.03
N ASN A 779 23.16 26.24 -33.76
CA ASN A 779 23.72 27.53 -33.31
C ASN A 779 23.60 28.62 -34.37
N GLU A 780 23.87 28.30 -35.63
CA GLU A 780 23.67 29.24 -36.74
C GLU A 780 22.22 29.71 -36.86
N VAL A 781 21.27 28.76 -36.80
CA VAL A 781 19.84 29.05 -36.85
C VAL A 781 19.41 29.89 -35.65
N LEU A 782 19.85 29.56 -34.42
CA LEU A 782 19.55 30.32 -33.22
C LEU A 782 20.02 31.77 -33.33
N ASN A 783 21.23 31.99 -33.82
CA ASN A 783 21.79 33.33 -34.03
C ASN A 783 20.96 34.12 -35.06
N THR A 784 20.52 33.47 -36.14
CA THR A 784 19.68 34.14 -37.16
C THR A 784 18.33 34.55 -36.61
N LEU A 785 17.68 33.66 -35.77
CA LEU A 785 16.40 33.96 -35.13
C LEU A 785 16.52 35.08 -34.09
N THR A 786 17.62 35.12 -33.34
CA THR A 786 17.88 36.13 -32.30
C THR A 786 18.10 37.52 -32.96
N VAL A 787 18.80 37.59 -34.12
CA VAL A 787 19.03 38.85 -34.85
C VAL A 787 17.72 39.39 -35.46
N HIS A 788 16.83 38.57 -35.96
CA HIS A 788 15.52 38.98 -36.44
C HIS A 788 14.65 39.57 -35.35
N ASN A 789 14.65 39.00 -34.15
CA ASN A 789 13.92 39.55 -33.00
C ASN A 789 14.52 40.88 -32.50
N ALA A 790 15.84 41.05 -32.55
CA ALA A 790 16.49 42.31 -32.15
C ALA A 790 16.26 43.45 -33.16
N GLN A 791 16.24 43.16 -34.46
CA GLN A 791 15.94 44.15 -35.48
C GLN A 791 14.49 44.63 -35.45
N ALA A 792 13.54 43.77 -35.12
CA ALA A 792 12.15 44.13 -34.94
C ALA A 792 11.92 45.05 -33.72
N SER A 793 12.80 45.03 -32.71
CA SER A 793 12.74 45.93 -31.55
C SER A 793 13.42 47.30 -31.78
N ASP A 794 14.44 47.38 -32.65
CA ASP A 794 15.12 48.65 -32.92
C ASP A 794 14.39 49.56 -33.92
N GLU A 795 13.59 49.04 -34.86
CA GLU A 795 12.78 49.81 -35.78
C GLU A 795 11.53 50.45 -35.10
N ALA A 796 11.13 49.99 -33.93
CA ALA A 796 10.00 50.52 -33.17
C ALA A 796 10.31 51.79 -32.35
N THR A 797 11.58 52.29 -32.29
CA THR A 797 11.98 53.37 -31.39
C THR A 797 12.08 54.77 -32.02
N SER A 798 11.68 54.99 -33.26
CA SER A 798 11.61 56.34 -33.81
C SER A 798 10.16 56.83 -34.04
N HIS A 799 9.74 57.77 -33.16
CA HIS A 799 8.56 58.62 -33.20
C HIS A 799 7.21 58.01 -32.82
N ILE A 800 6.83 58.14 -31.51
CA ILE A 800 5.45 58.48 -31.07
C ILE A 800 5.50 58.92 -29.60
N PRO A 801 4.64 59.89 -29.13
CA PRO A 801 4.67 60.39 -27.75
C PRO A 801 4.03 59.40 -26.77
N ALA A 802 4.46 59.54 -25.50
CA ALA A 802 4.19 58.67 -24.39
C ALA A 802 2.70 58.38 -24.11
N GLU A 803 2.25 57.17 -24.38
CA GLU A 803 1.29 56.38 -23.59
C GLU A 803 1.82 54.98 -23.46
N PRO A 804 1.64 54.26 -22.33
CA PRO A 804 2.24 52.97 -22.11
C PRO A 804 1.55 51.90 -22.95
N GLN A 805 2.11 51.61 -24.13
CA GLN A 805 1.73 50.44 -24.93
C GLN A 805 2.66 49.26 -24.63
N MET A 806 2.02 48.20 -24.17
CA MET A 806 2.65 46.85 -24.03
C MET A 806 3.06 46.35 -25.43
N GLY A 807 4.34 46.40 -25.73
CA GLY A 807 4.93 45.78 -26.91
C GLY A 807 5.56 44.47 -26.55
N LEU A 808 4.79 43.36 -26.40
CA LEU A 808 5.34 42.02 -26.14
C LEU A 808 4.82 40.94 -27.11
N PHE A 809 3.93 41.33 -28.05
CA PHE A 809 3.44 40.39 -29.06
C PHE A 809 3.31 41.14 -30.38
N THR A 810 4.04 40.70 -31.40
CA THR A 810 3.70 41.04 -32.80
C THR A 810 2.39 40.27 -33.11
N GLU A 811 1.26 40.91 -32.94
CA GLU A 811 0.06 40.48 -33.64
C GLU A 811 0.41 40.41 -35.14
N TYR A 812 0.02 39.34 -35.78
CA TYR A 812 -0.03 39.23 -37.21
C TYR A 812 -1.08 40.27 -37.67
N LEU A 813 -0.67 41.51 -37.84
CA LEU A 813 -1.50 42.48 -38.57
C LEU A 813 -1.58 41.97 -40.01
N PRO A 814 -2.77 41.66 -40.50
CA PRO A 814 -2.92 41.30 -41.91
C PRO A 814 -2.33 42.44 -42.74
N SER A 815 -1.46 42.09 -43.69
CA SER A 815 -0.86 43.05 -44.62
C SER A 815 -1.95 43.97 -45.14
N PRO A 816 -1.77 45.28 -45.12
CA PRO A 816 -2.74 46.26 -45.68
C PRO A 816 -3.26 45.89 -47.04
N LEU A 817 -2.40 45.22 -47.87
CA LEU A 817 -2.76 44.66 -49.17
C LEU A 817 -3.83 43.58 -49.09
N VAL A 818 -3.88 42.78 -48.04
CA VAL A 818 -4.89 41.73 -47.85
C VAL A 818 -6.25 42.32 -47.44
N GLU A 819 -6.27 43.43 -46.71
CA GLU A 819 -7.50 44.12 -46.33
C GLU A 819 -8.09 44.90 -47.55
N GLU A 820 -7.24 45.52 -48.36
CA GLU A 820 -7.63 46.14 -49.59
C GLU A 820 -8.20 45.07 -50.57
N LEU A 821 -7.59 43.89 -50.72
CA LEU A 821 -8.06 42.77 -51.52
C LEU A 821 -9.44 42.26 -51.10
N LYS A 822 -9.74 42.26 -49.80
CA LYS A 822 -11.05 41.85 -49.25
C LYS A 822 -12.17 42.85 -49.56
N GLN A 823 -11.86 44.12 -49.77
CA GLN A 823 -12.85 45.20 -50.07
C GLN A 823 -13.19 45.27 -51.54
N ILE A 824 -12.51 44.58 -52.43
CA ILE A 824 -12.75 44.63 -53.87
C ILE A 824 -13.89 43.67 -54.22
N ASP A 825 -14.95 44.25 -54.82
CA ASP A 825 -16.02 43.44 -55.45
C ASP A 825 -15.56 42.93 -56.84
N ILE A 826 -15.08 41.71 -56.86
CA ILE A 826 -14.56 41.08 -58.09
C ILE A 826 -15.62 40.97 -59.20
N ASN A 827 -16.90 40.91 -58.85
CA ASN A 827 -17.97 40.81 -59.82
C ASN A 827 -18.32 42.17 -60.52
N ALA A 828 -17.83 43.26 -59.97
CA ALA A 828 -18.03 44.60 -60.52
C ALA A 828 -16.86 45.05 -61.43
N LEU A 829 -15.79 44.29 -61.54
CA LEU A 829 -14.62 44.65 -62.33
C LEU A 829 -14.64 43.99 -63.70
N SER A 830 -14.25 44.79 -64.72
CA SER A 830 -13.95 44.18 -66.04
C SER A 830 -12.64 43.40 -66.04
N PRO A 831 -12.43 42.46 -66.95
CA PRO A 831 -11.18 41.64 -67.00
C PRO A 831 -9.88 42.47 -67.09
N MET A 832 -9.96 43.67 -67.69
CA MET A 832 -8.81 44.55 -67.86
C MET A 832 -8.52 45.34 -66.58
N GLU A 833 -9.53 45.80 -65.87
CA GLU A 833 -9.39 46.43 -64.53
C GLU A 833 -8.90 45.47 -63.48
N ALA A 834 -9.34 44.18 -63.50
CA ALA A 834 -8.82 43.13 -62.63
C ALA A 834 -7.35 42.85 -62.89
N PHE A 835 -6.92 42.86 -64.13
CA PHE A 835 -5.51 42.65 -64.52
C PHE A 835 -4.63 43.80 -64.07
N GLU A 836 -5.07 45.07 -64.24
CA GLU A 836 -4.33 46.21 -63.76
C GLU A 836 -4.22 46.25 -62.22
N LEU A 837 -5.25 45.94 -61.54
CA LEU A 837 -5.30 45.81 -60.07
C LEU A 837 -4.34 44.71 -59.52
N LEU A 838 -4.34 43.53 -60.12
CA LEU A 838 -3.40 42.43 -59.81
C LEU A 838 -1.96 42.87 -60.12
N ARG A 839 -1.70 43.62 -61.16
CA ARG A 839 -0.36 44.09 -61.50
C ARG A 839 0.14 45.16 -60.49
N GLU A 840 -0.78 45.98 -59.99
CA GLU A 840 -0.50 46.99 -58.97
C GLU A 840 -0.23 46.30 -57.62
N PHE A 841 -1.02 45.31 -57.18
CA PHE A 841 -0.77 44.52 -55.98
C PHE A 841 0.51 43.74 -56.03
N ASN A 842 0.85 43.18 -57.21
CA ASN A 842 2.11 42.48 -57.39
C ASN A 842 3.31 43.42 -57.29
N ARG A 843 3.24 44.66 -57.84
CA ARG A 843 4.27 45.65 -57.76
C ARG A 843 4.47 46.11 -56.33
N ARG A 844 3.37 46.36 -55.56
CA ARG A 844 3.43 46.76 -54.15
C ARG A 844 3.92 45.66 -53.27
N ALA A 845 3.57 44.40 -53.56
CA ALA A 845 4.07 43.24 -52.86
C ALA A 845 5.55 42.90 -53.11
N SER A 846 6.07 43.31 -54.30
CA SER A 846 7.49 43.09 -54.69
C SER A 846 8.40 44.24 -54.22
N GLY A 847 7.88 45.29 -53.55
CA GLY A 847 8.69 46.40 -53.03
C GLY A 847 9.28 47.29 -54.09
N GLU A 848 8.74 47.29 -55.29
CA GLU A 848 9.23 48.13 -56.45
C GLU A 848 8.70 49.61 -56.46
N ASP A 849 8.31 50.12 -55.27
CA ASP A 849 7.95 51.52 -55.12
C ASP A 849 9.07 52.33 -54.39
N GLU A 850 10.19 52.50 -55.11
CA GLU A 850 11.07 53.61 -54.86
C GLU A 850 11.58 54.19 -56.21
N HIS A 851 10.86 55.17 -56.81
CA HIS A 851 11.41 56.41 -57.34
C HIS A 851 10.32 57.29 -57.79
#